data_d49bcc9e367b4e905e57817d4ad0fc6b
#
_entry.id   d49bcc9e367b4e905e57817d4ad0fc6b
#
_cell.length_a   1.000
_cell.length_b   1.000
_cell.length_c   1.000
_cell.angle_alpha   90.00
_cell.angle_beta   90.00
_cell.angle_gamma   90.00
#
_symmetry.space_group_name_H-M   'P 1'
#
loop_
_entity.id
_entity.type
_entity.pdbx_description
1 polymer ?
#
loop_
_entity_poly.entity_id
_entity_poly.type
_entity_poly.pdbx_seq_one_letter_code
_entity_poly.pdbx_strand_id
1 'polypeptide(L)'
;MYRLSPCFWLPALFLPLTAQAENATYQGDPLVVTGSRYQASGWQLPFSVNRIDAEQATLGKPGVNLSEALGSVPGLVVQNRQNYAQDLQISSRGFGARSAFGIRGIKLLADGVPLSNPDGQGQAATFDLDTLERIEVLRGPFASVYGSNSGGVIQLFSRDGEGAPKVALDTSQAAYGTSRTRVSAEGGNDRAGFIINRSHFETDGYRDHSGAILDKTFAKLTLYPDDLSKLSLSFSELDQNDTQDPQGLTWDQVQSNRRAAAPSALQFDTRKTVDHRQFALNYERSFAAGTWQNTVYSGTRRVIQYQSIPVAAQIPTSQSGGVIDFERRFHGIGNRWIQSFDLGSSLLTVTTGLDYDYSRDDRQGYENFIGTTLGVKGNLRRDERNEVTSLSPYVQAAWQLGKLDLQAGLRHSQVEFDVDDRFLSNGDDSGSVTYRELTPTLGASYALLPDLNIYASWGKGLETPTLNELSYSGPDNSFGFELKPATSEQIEIGLKARLAQATSLQLALFQIDTDDELVVESANGGRSRFQNAAQTRRRGLELALESRLSDTLRANLAYTQIDATYSKGFTSNGSQIEKGNHLPGIPARTLYGELAWQPVEGFSTAVEGLYRSQLYVEDSNTAKTAPSHALFNWQARFEQKAGALTFNQVLRIDNLLDREYIGSVIVGDGNGRYYEPGPERAWYVGAGVQYQFD
;
A
#
# COMPACT_ATOMS: atom_id res chain seq x y z
N MET A 1 -28.40 37.43 0.90
CA MET A 1 -28.92 36.73 2.10
C MET A 1 -27.99 35.58 2.37
N TYR A 2 -27.06 35.77 3.28
CA TYR A 2 -26.09 34.76 3.68
C TYR A 2 -26.76 33.77 4.63
N ARG A 3 -26.77 32.48 4.27
CA ARG A 3 -27.17 31.40 5.19
C ARG A 3 -25.90 30.87 5.87
N LEU A 4 -25.81 31.13 7.16
CA LEU A 4 -24.82 30.52 8.08
C LEU A 4 -25.19 29.05 8.31
N SER A 5 -24.28 28.13 7.98
CA SER A 5 -24.35 26.74 8.40
C SER A 5 -23.98 26.61 9.87
N PRO A 6 -24.67 25.76 10.64
CA PRO A 6 -24.36 25.59 12.06
C PRO A 6 -23.07 24.83 12.25
N CYS A 7 -22.08 25.47 12.90
CA CYS A 7 -20.94 24.80 13.52
C CYS A 7 -21.45 23.93 14.67
N PHE A 8 -21.32 22.62 14.55
CA PHE A 8 -21.45 21.71 15.68
C PHE A 8 -20.20 21.85 16.55
N TRP A 9 -20.35 22.50 17.68
CA TRP A 9 -19.38 22.46 18.78
C TRP A 9 -19.50 21.10 19.46
N LEU A 10 -18.48 20.24 19.37
CA LEU A 10 -18.30 19.14 20.31
C LEU A 10 -17.86 19.77 21.65
N PRO A 11 -18.57 19.54 22.75
CA PRO A 11 -18.08 19.93 24.04
C PRO A 11 -16.86 19.07 24.38
N ALA A 12 -15.70 19.72 24.56
CA ALA A 12 -14.53 19.08 25.14
C ALA A 12 -14.89 18.69 26.58
N LEU A 13 -15.07 17.40 26.82
CA LEU A 13 -15.15 16.83 28.15
C LEU A 13 -13.75 16.93 28.78
N PHE A 14 -13.48 18.03 29.47
CA PHE A 14 -12.40 18.12 30.45
C PHE A 14 -12.82 17.34 31.69
N LEU A 15 -12.42 16.08 31.77
CA LEU A 15 -12.38 15.37 33.05
C LEU A 15 -11.14 15.88 33.81
N PRO A 16 -11.28 16.29 35.09
CA PRO A 16 -10.12 16.63 35.89
C PRO A 16 -9.35 15.35 36.20
N LEU A 17 -8.20 15.16 35.52
CA LEU A 17 -7.22 14.16 35.88
C LEU A 17 -6.52 14.62 37.16
N THR A 18 -6.95 14.12 38.32
CA THR A 18 -6.15 14.14 39.55
C THR A 18 -5.03 13.11 39.36
N ALA A 19 -3.87 13.59 38.92
CA ALA A 19 -2.67 12.78 38.79
C ALA A 19 -2.16 12.46 40.24
N GLN A 20 -2.40 11.27 40.73
CA GLN A 20 -1.51 10.65 41.71
C GLN A 20 -0.34 10.06 40.91
N ALA A 21 0.81 10.70 41.00
CA ALA A 21 2.04 10.21 40.42
C ALA A 21 2.58 9.02 41.23
N GLU A 22 2.08 7.83 41.03
CA GLU A 22 2.88 6.63 41.22
C GLU A 22 3.73 6.44 39.94
N ASN A 23 5.03 6.12 40.14
CA ASN A 23 5.97 5.81 39.06
C ASN A 23 5.58 4.47 38.38
N ALA A 24 4.50 4.48 37.62
CA ALA A 24 4.04 3.34 36.87
C ALA A 24 4.81 3.32 35.54
N THR A 25 5.72 2.37 35.37
CA THR A 25 6.39 2.09 34.11
C THR A 25 5.37 1.64 33.08
N TYR A 26 5.41 2.21 31.87
CA TYR A 26 4.59 1.80 30.74
C TYR A 26 4.82 0.30 30.46
N GLN A 27 3.73 -0.48 30.47
CA GLN A 27 3.74 -1.94 30.24
C GLN A 27 3.37 -2.34 28.81
N GLY A 28 3.22 -1.39 27.90
CA GLY A 28 3.05 -1.69 26.48
C GLY A 28 4.36 -2.15 25.86
N ASP A 29 4.28 -2.99 24.82
CA ASP A 29 5.46 -3.42 24.07
C ASP A 29 6.20 -2.21 23.51
N PRO A 30 7.54 -2.16 23.59
CA PRO A 30 8.31 -1.09 22.99
C PRO A 30 8.06 -1.11 21.47
N LEU A 31 7.58 0.00 20.91
CA LEU A 31 7.40 0.17 19.47
C LEU A 31 8.78 0.20 18.80
N VAL A 32 9.39 -0.96 18.61
CA VAL A 32 10.64 -1.10 17.88
C VAL A 32 10.33 -1.21 16.40
N VAL A 33 10.91 -0.33 15.60
CA VAL A 33 10.74 -0.29 14.15
C VAL A 33 12.10 -0.30 13.46
N THR A 34 12.14 -0.93 12.32
CA THR A 34 13.33 -1.00 11.44
C THR A 34 13.16 -0.15 10.18
N GLY A 35 11.97 0.41 10.00
CA GLY A 35 11.63 1.27 8.88
C GLY A 35 12.41 2.58 8.81
N SER A 36 13.16 2.95 9.84
CA SER A 36 14.10 4.07 9.82
C SER A 36 15.46 3.73 9.20
N ARG A 37 15.60 2.59 8.51
CA ARG A 37 16.86 2.04 7.98
C ARG A 37 17.84 1.56 9.06
N TYR A 38 17.51 1.68 10.33
CA TYR A 38 18.18 1.10 11.50
C TYR A 38 17.11 0.77 12.55
N GLN A 39 17.43 -0.08 13.50
CA GLN A 39 16.51 -0.42 14.58
C GLN A 39 16.39 0.77 15.55
N ALA A 40 15.18 1.29 15.72
CA ALA A 40 14.91 2.44 16.58
C ALA A 40 13.61 2.26 17.37
N SER A 41 13.51 2.95 18.50
CA SER A 41 12.24 3.10 19.18
C SER A 41 11.36 4.07 18.40
N GLY A 42 10.17 3.63 17.98
CA GLY A 42 9.18 4.49 17.34
C GLY A 42 8.82 5.72 18.16
N TRP A 43 9.04 5.65 19.48
CA TRP A 43 8.86 6.75 20.42
C TRP A 43 9.81 7.93 20.15
N GLN A 44 11.06 7.67 19.79
CA GLN A 44 12.11 8.67 19.58
C GLN A 44 12.11 9.25 18.16
N LEU A 45 11.48 8.57 17.20
CA LEU A 45 11.51 8.99 15.80
C LEU A 45 10.78 10.33 15.58
N PRO A 46 11.39 11.31 14.87
CA PRO A 46 10.79 12.62 14.62
C PRO A 46 9.81 12.62 13.44
N PHE A 47 9.01 11.54 13.28
CA PHE A 47 7.98 11.40 12.25
C PHE A 47 6.93 10.37 12.65
N SER A 48 5.83 10.35 11.90
CA SER A 48 4.73 9.42 12.10
C SER A 48 5.11 8.00 11.68
N VAL A 49 4.98 7.04 12.60
CA VAL A 49 5.19 5.63 12.34
C VAL A 49 4.15 4.80 13.09
N ASN A 50 3.60 3.78 12.40
CA ASN A 50 2.73 2.78 13.01
C ASN A 50 3.30 1.40 12.75
N ARG A 51 3.17 0.53 13.75
CA ARG A 51 3.42 -0.90 13.66
C ARG A 51 2.09 -1.63 13.90
N ILE A 52 1.81 -2.62 13.09
CA ILE A 52 0.65 -3.49 13.19
C ILE A 52 1.19 -4.92 13.26
N ASP A 53 0.98 -5.59 14.37
CA ASP A 53 1.41 -6.97 14.52
C ASP A 53 0.47 -7.94 13.77
N ALA A 54 0.95 -9.13 13.47
CA ALA A 54 0.21 -10.13 12.69
C ALA A 54 -1.18 -10.42 13.29
N GLU A 55 -1.28 -10.50 14.61
CA GLU A 55 -2.57 -10.74 15.29
C GLU A 55 -3.58 -9.64 14.93
N GLN A 56 -3.21 -8.37 15.04
CA GLN A 56 -4.07 -7.24 14.70
C GLN A 56 -4.39 -7.18 13.20
N ALA A 57 -3.43 -7.54 12.36
CA ALA A 57 -3.55 -7.49 10.91
C ALA A 57 -4.47 -8.57 10.34
N THR A 58 -4.40 -9.80 10.86
CA THR A 58 -4.97 -10.99 10.21
C THR A 58 -6.05 -11.71 11.01
N LEU A 59 -6.09 -11.48 12.35
CA LEU A 59 -6.98 -12.23 13.22
C LEU A 59 -8.46 -12.01 12.87
N GLY A 60 -9.15 -13.11 12.55
CA GLY A 60 -10.57 -13.06 12.18
C GLY A 60 -10.87 -12.44 10.82
N LYS A 61 -9.87 -12.26 9.97
CA LYS A 61 -9.98 -11.64 8.64
C LYS A 61 -9.68 -12.67 7.55
N PRO A 62 -10.20 -12.49 6.31
CA PRO A 62 -9.99 -13.45 5.21
C PRO A 62 -8.53 -13.70 4.83
N GLY A 63 -7.63 -12.72 5.02
CA GLY A 63 -6.21 -12.84 4.71
C GLY A 63 -5.89 -12.83 3.22
N VAL A 64 -6.72 -12.21 2.40
CA VAL A 64 -6.56 -12.15 0.93
C VAL A 64 -5.91 -10.84 0.49
N ASN A 65 -6.35 -9.72 1.06
CA ASN A 65 -5.99 -8.38 0.63
C ASN A 65 -5.37 -7.55 1.76
N LEU A 66 -4.35 -6.77 1.43
CA LEU A 66 -3.69 -5.84 2.35
C LEU A 66 -4.65 -4.77 2.92
N SER A 67 -5.78 -4.50 2.25
CA SER A 67 -6.85 -3.64 2.76
C SER A 67 -7.43 -4.09 4.10
N GLU A 68 -7.34 -5.36 4.41
CA GLU A 68 -7.84 -5.95 5.66
C GLU A 68 -6.97 -5.55 6.87
N ALA A 69 -5.68 -5.30 6.63
CA ALA A 69 -4.69 -5.05 7.67
C ALA A 69 -4.45 -3.56 7.97
N LEU A 70 -4.62 -2.67 6.99
CA LEU A 70 -4.14 -1.29 7.06
C LEU A 70 -5.17 -0.26 7.54
N GLY A 71 -6.41 -0.66 7.83
CA GLY A 71 -7.49 0.24 8.20
C GLY A 71 -7.24 1.07 9.47
N SER A 72 -6.42 0.55 10.39
CA SER A 72 -6.08 1.20 11.67
C SER A 72 -4.98 2.27 11.57
N VAL A 73 -4.40 2.52 10.38
CA VAL A 73 -3.33 3.50 10.20
C VAL A 73 -3.91 4.84 9.78
N PRO A 74 -3.78 5.92 10.58
CA PRO A 74 -4.24 7.23 10.15
C PRO A 74 -3.45 7.72 8.94
N GLY A 75 -4.08 8.55 8.08
CA GLY A 75 -3.46 9.05 6.85
C GLY A 75 -3.45 8.07 5.70
N LEU A 76 -3.69 6.78 5.92
CA LEU A 76 -3.88 5.79 4.87
C LEU A 76 -5.36 5.66 4.47
N VAL A 77 -5.60 5.57 3.17
CA VAL A 77 -6.89 5.18 2.62
C VAL A 77 -6.66 3.98 1.72
N VAL A 78 -7.15 2.83 2.13
CA VAL A 78 -7.05 1.59 1.37
C VAL A 78 -8.45 1.23 0.88
N GLN A 79 -8.61 1.19 -0.44
CA GLN A 79 -9.89 0.92 -1.07
C GLN A 79 -9.87 -0.51 -1.63
N ASN A 80 -10.72 -1.36 -1.08
CA ASN A 80 -10.96 -2.68 -1.64
C ASN A 80 -11.89 -2.52 -2.84
N ARG A 81 -11.40 -2.83 -4.02
CA ARG A 81 -12.13 -2.66 -5.28
C ARG A 81 -13.15 -3.76 -5.52
N GLN A 82 -13.09 -4.86 -4.76
CA GLN A 82 -13.83 -6.10 -5.08
C GLN A 82 -13.61 -6.56 -6.52
N ASN A 83 -12.42 -6.28 -7.03
CA ASN A 83 -11.95 -6.55 -8.38
C ASN A 83 -10.50 -7.03 -8.26
N TYR A 84 -10.32 -8.33 -8.31
CA TYR A 84 -9.00 -8.95 -8.14
C TYR A 84 -8.12 -8.85 -9.40
N ALA A 85 -8.67 -8.46 -10.55
CA ALA A 85 -7.89 -8.17 -11.75
C ALA A 85 -7.07 -6.89 -11.63
N GLN A 86 -7.43 -6.00 -10.69
CA GLN A 86 -6.76 -4.74 -10.43
C GLN A 86 -6.09 -4.75 -9.06
N ASP A 87 -4.94 -4.09 -8.93
CA ASP A 87 -4.30 -3.90 -7.63
C ASP A 87 -5.17 -3.02 -6.71
N LEU A 88 -4.97 -3.16 -5.39
CA LEU A 88 -5.59 -2.28 -4.41
C LEU A 88 -5.22 -0.82 -4.69
N GLN A 89 -6.18 0.07 -4.47
CA GLN A 89 -5.89 1.49 -4.45
C GLN A 89 -5.49 1.88 -3.02
N ILE A 90 -4.21 2.20 -2.83
CA ILE A 90 -3.68 2.67 -1.54
C ILE A 90 -3.22 4.10 -1.73
N SER A 91 -3.71 4.99 -0.88
CA SER A 91 -3.21 6.36 -0.79
C SER A 91 -2.79 6.72 0.62
N SER A 92 -1.75 7.53 0.73
CA SER A 92 -1.22 8.05 1.98
C SER A 92 -1.13 9.57 1.91
N ARG A 93 -1.84 10.27 2.81
CA ARG A 93 -1.93 11.74 2.77
C ARG A 93 -2.30 12.29 1.38
N GLY A 94 -3.08 11.50 0.62
CA GLY A 94 -3.52 11.82 -0.73
C GLY A 94 -2.55 11.46 -1.86
N PHE A 95 -1.30 11.08 -1.58
CA PHE A 95 -0.43 10.48 -2.59
C PHE A 95 -0.96 9.09 -2.98
N GLY A 96 -0.94 8.78 -4.26
CA GLY A 96 -1.47 7.52 -4.79
C GLY A 96 -2.97 7.51 -5.06
N ALA A 97 -3.76 8.48 -4.61
CA ALA A 97 -5.21 8.51 -4.80
C ALA A 97 -5.65 8.55 -6.26
N ARG A 98 -4.82 9.09 -7.15
CA ARG A 98 -5.08 9.21 -8.60
C ARG A 98 -4.65 7.98 -9.40
N SER A 99 -3.98 7.03 -8.79
CA SER A 99 -3.48 5.84 -9.50
C SER A 99 -4.64 4.96 -9.93
N ALA A 100 -4.82 4.82 -11.23
CA ALA A 100 -5.79 3.89 -11.81
C ALA A 100 -5.24 2.46 -11.90
N PHE A 101 -3.91 2.31 -11.90
CA PHE A 101 -3.21 1.04 -12.10
C PHE A 101 -2.04 0.94 -11.12
N GLY A 102 -2.06 -0.10 -10.26
CA GLY A 102 -1.05 -0.31 -9.24
C GLY A 102 -1.09 0.73 -8.11
N ILE A 103 -0.12 0.64 -7.21
CA ILE A 103 0.07 1.56 -6.09
C ILE A 103 1.16 2.55 -6.47
N ARG A 104 0.93 3.84 -6.24
CA ARG A 104 1.82 4.91 -6.64
C ARG A 104 2.09 5.87 -5.49
N GLY A 105 3.28 6.49 -5.48
CA GLY A 105 3.68 7.44 -4.45
C GLY A 105 3.91 6.84 -3.06
N ILE A 106 3.84 5.51 -2.94
CA ILE A 106 4.09 4.75 -1.70
C ILE A 106 5.06 3.62 -2.02
N LYS A 107 6.16 3.52 -1.28
CA LYS A 107 7.09 2.40 -1.41
C LYS A 107 6.55 1.19 -0.64
N LEU A 108 6.43 0.06 -1.32
CA LEU A 108 6.08 -1.21 -0.72
C LEU A 108 7.32 -2.09 -0.64
N LEU A 109 7.55 -2.70 0.52
CA LEU A 109 8.65 -3.63 0.75
C LEU A 109 8.14 -4.89 1.46
N ALA A 110 8.69 -6.05 1.12
CA ALA A 110 8.49 -7.31 1.85
C ALA A 110 9.86 -7.86 2.24
N ASP A 111 10.12 -8.01 3.53
CA ASP A 111 11.45 -8.43 4.07
C ASP A 111 12.61 -7.63 3.44
N GLY A 112 12.42 -6.33 3.21
CA GLY A 112 13.40 -5.45 2.58
C GLY A 112 13.44 -5.49 1.05
N VAL A 113 12.74 -6.42 0.41
CA VAL A 113 12.66 -6.55 -1.05
C VAL A 113 11.53 -5.65 -1.58
N PRO A 114 11.78 -4.82 -2.61
CA PRO A 114 10.73 -4.00 -3.20
C PRO A 114 9.61 -4.83 -3.82
N LEU A 115 8.35 -4.51 -3.45
CA LEU A 115 7.14 -4.88 -4.19
C LEU A 115 6.77 -3.78 -5.20
N SER A 116 7.52 -2.70 -5.22
CA SER A 116 7.45 -1.62 -6.20
C SER A 116 8.54 -1.80 -7.25
N ASN A 117 8.20 -1.55 -8.51
CA ASN A 117 9.16 -1.51 -9.61
C ASN A 117 10.13 -0.32 -9.45
N PRO A 118 11.24 -0.29 -10.20
CA PRO A 118 12.18 0.84 -10.16
C PRO A 118 11.55 2.19 -10.51
N ASP A 119 10.46 2.23 -11.30
CA ASP A 119 9.67 3.42 -11.65
C ASP A 119 8.72 3.90 -10.54
N GLY A 120 8.66 3.20 -9.40
CA GLY A 120 7.82 3.53 -8.25
C GLY A 120 6.42 2.91 -8.28
N GLN A 121 6.01 2.20 -9.33
CA GLN A 121 4.71 1.51 -9.37
C GLN A 121 4.74 0.24 -8.50
N GLY A 122 3.88 0.17 -7.48
CA GLY A 122 3.79 -0.94 -6.53
C GLY A 122 2.66 -1.92 -6.82
N GLN A 123 2.80 -3.16 -6.31
CA GLN A 123 1.83 -4.24 -6.46
C GLN A 123 1.72 -5.02 -5.13
N ALA A 124 0.58 -4.89 -4.45
CA ALA A 124 0.38 -5.47 -3.11
C ALA A 124 -0.03 -6.95 -3.13
N ALA A 125 -0.50 -7.48 -4.25
CA ALA A 125 -1.08 -8.83 -4.32
C ALA A 125 -0.06 -9.97 -4.13
N THR A 126 1.24 -9.70 -4.34
CA THR A 126 2.29 -10.72 -4.28
C THR A 126 2.70 -11.12 -2.85
N PHE A 127 2.41 -10.30 -1.84
CA PHE A 127 2.70 -10.64 -0.45
C PHE A 127 1.65 -11.61 0.10
N ASP A 128 2.13 -12.62 0.84
CA ASP A 128 1.27 -13.59 1.51
C ASP A 128 1.03 -13.19 2.98
N LEU A 129 -0.17 -12.68 3.28
CA LEU A 129 -0.54 -12.21 4.61
C LEU A 129 -0.54 -13.31 5.68
N ASP A 130 -0.64 -14.58 5.29
CA ASP A 130 -0.57 -15.70 6.24
C ASP A 130 0.81 -15.88 6.87
N THR A 131 1.83 -15.34 6.24
CA THR A 131 3.20 -15.43 6.72
C THR A 131 3.65 -14.19 7.49
N LEU A 132 2.75 -13.22 7.62
CA LEU A 132 3.03 -11.94 8.24
C LEU A 132 3.47 -12.10 9.71
N GLU A 133 4.51 -11.38 10.10
CA GLU A 133 4.91 -11.10 11.48
C GLU A 133 4.38 -9.74 11.92
N ARG A 134 4.65 -8.72 11.10
CA ARG A 134 4.22 -7.33 11.35
C ARG A 134 4.24 -6.48 10.09
N ILE A 135 3.55 -5.36 10.16
CA ILE A 135 3.60 -4.27 9.16
C ILE A 135 4.14 -3.02 9.85
N GLU A 136 5.06 -2.33 9.20
CA GLU A 136 5.52 -1.01 9.62
C GLU A 136 5.15 0.01 8.54
N VAL A 137 4.48 1.10 8.95
CA VAL A 137 4.05 2.18 8.05
C VAL A 137 4.71 3.48 8.47
N LEU A 138 5.57 4.01 7.62
CA LEU A 138 6.26 5.28 7.81
C LEU A 138 5.59 6.34 6.93
N ARG A 139 5.32 7.50 7.51
CA ARG A 139 4.75 8.65 6.81
C ARG A 139 5.56 9.90 7.10
N GLY A 140 5.41 10.92 6.24
CA GLY A 140 6.12 12.18 6.38
C GLY A 140 7.50 12.21 5.72
N PRO A 141 8.29 13.24 5.99
CA PRO A 141 9.48 13.58 5.23
C PRO A 141 10.52 12.47 5.09
N PHE A 142 10.71 11.65 6.13
CA PHE A 142 11.72 10.58 6.15
C PHE A 142 11.41 9.41 5.23
N ALA A 143 10.19 9.30 4.69
CA ALA A 143 9.86 8.32 3.68
C ALA A 143 10.70 8.47 2.41
N SER A 144 11.13 9.67 2.07
CA SER A 144 11.94 9.97 0.88
C SER A 144 13.34 9.32 0.89
N VAL A 145 13.83 8.87 2.05
CA VAL A 145 15.07 8.06 2.14
C VAL A 145 14.90 6.70 1.44
N TYR A 146 13.67 6.30 1.10
CA TYR A 146 13.36 5.07 0.36
C TYR A 146 13.20 5.25 -1.16
N GLY A 147 13.34 6.46 -1.69
CA GLY A 147 13.37 6.75 -3.13
C GLY A 147 12.14 7.48 -3.64
N SER A 148 11.68 7.11 -4.86
CA SER A 148 10.56 7.78 -5.55
C SER A 148 9.22 7.48 -4.87
N ASN A 149 8.98 8.15 -3.72
CA ASN A 149 7.76 8.00 -2.93
C ASN A 149 7.59 9.17 -1.95
N SER A 150 6.62 10.03 -2.18
CA SER A 150 6.30 11.16 -1.30
C SER A 150 5.26 10.81 -0.24
N GLY A 151 4.45 9.78 -0.46
CA GLY A 151 3.33 9.42 0.42
C GLY A 151 3.72 8.57 1.64
N GLY A 152 4.82 7.83 1.57
CA GLY A 152 5.21 6.96 2.68
C GLY A 152 5.83 5.65 2.27
N VAL A 153 6.07 4.81 3.26
CA VAL A 153 6.63 3.46 3.09
C VAL A 153 5.78 2.47 3.87
N ILE A 154 5.40 1.37 3.26
CA ILE A 154 4.76 0.22 3.91
C ILE A 154 5.75 -0.94 3.81
N GLN A 155 6.19 -1.43 4.96
CA GLN A 155 7.08 -2.58 5.07
C GLN A 155 6.34 -3.74 5.70
N LEU A 156 6.39 -4.88 5.03
CA LEU A 156 5.80 -6.14 5.44
C LEU A 156 6.94 -7.06 5.86
N PHE A 157 6.82 -7.67 7.03
CA PHE A 157 7.80 -8.60 7.55
C PHE A 157 7.15 -9.97 7.71
N SER A 158 7.77 -10.99 7.14
CA SER A 158 7.34 -12.38 7.33
C SER A 158 8.03 -12.99 8.54
N ARG A 159 7.34 -13.96 9.18
CA ARG A 159 7.92 -14.74 10.28
C ARG A 159 9.16 -15.51 9.82
N ASP A 160 10.07 -15.76 10.75
CA ASP A 160 11.28 -16.55 10.48
C ASP A 160 11.09 -18.07 10.69
N GLY A 161 9.97 -18.47 11.35
CA GLY A 161 9.71 -19.82 11.82
C GLY A 161 10.48 -20.10 13.13
N GLU A 162 9.75 -20.36 14.19
CA GLU A 162 10.29 -20.54 15.53
C GLU A 162 9.58 -21.67 16.27
N GLY A 163 10.24 -22.22 17.29
CA GLY A 163 9.72 -23.26 18.17
C GLY A 163 9.56 -24.62 17.52
N ALA A 164 8.90 -25.54 18.22
CA ALA A 164 8.65 -26.89 17.72
C ALA A 164 7.92 -26.87 16.38
N PRO A 165 8.28 -27.73 15.42
CA PRO A 165 7.63 -27.77 14.11
C PRO A 165 6.13 -27.97 14.23
N LYS A 166 5.38 -27.25 13.39
CA LYS A 166 3.92 -27.38 13.32
C LYS A 166 3.45 -27.36 11.88
N VAL A 167 2.35 -28.05 11.63
CA VAL A 167 1.64 -28.02 10.35
C VAL A 167 0.21 -27.58 10.60
N ALA A 168 -0.35 -26.80 9.68
CA ALA A 168 -1.72 -26.33 9.78
C ALA A 168 -2.45 -26.49 8.44
N LEU A 169 -3.75 -26.77 8.55
CA LEU A 169 -4.71 -26.75 7.46
C LEU A 169 -5.85 -25.85 7.87
N ASP A 170 -6.11 -24.83 7.07
CA ASP A 170 -7.22 -23.91 7.25
C ASP A 170 -8.12 -23.91 6.01
N THR A 171 -9.42 -23.84 6.22
CA THR A 171 -10.40 -23.67 5.16
C THR A 171 -11.42 -22.63 5.57
N SER A 172 -11.90 -21.87 4.62
CA SER A 172 -12.94 -20.89 4.85
C SER A 172 -13.91 -20.80 3.68
N GLN A 173 -15.11 -20.35 3.98
CA GLN A 173 -16.14 -20.02 3.03
C GLN A 173 -16.71 -18.65 3.36
N ALA A 174 -17.14 -17.90 2.34
CA ALA A 174 -17.75 -16.60 2.51
C ALA A 174 -18.86 -16.39 1.47
N ALA A 175 -19.53 -15.24 1.58
CA ALA A 175 -20.50 -14.79 0.59
C ALA A 175 -19.90 -14.77 -0.83
N TYR A 176 -20.76 -14.76 -1.83
CA TYR A 176 -20.41 -14.64 -3.26
C TYR A 176 -19.53 -15.79 -3.80
N GLY A 177 -19.85 -17.03 -3.41
CA GLY A 177 -19.11 -18.21 -3.88
C GLY A 177 -17.65 -18.26 -3.42
N THR A 178 -17.28 -17.49 -2.41
CA THR A 178 -15.89 -17.40 -1.97
C THR A 178 -15.47 -18.58 -1.13
N SER A 179 -14.35 -19.21 -1.50
CA SER A 179 -13.68 -20.24 -0.72
C SER A 179 -12.18 -19.98 -0.64
N ARG A 180 -11.55 -20.42 0.45
CA ARG A 180 -10.10 -20.40 0.59
C ARG A 180 -9.62 -21.61 1.36
N THR A 181 -8.53 -22.22 0.90
CA THR A 181 -7.83 -23.30 1.58
C THR A 181 -6.35 -22.95 1.71
N ARG A 182 -5.79 -23.19 2.88
CA ARG A 182 -4.39 -22.94 3.19
C ARG A 182 -3.76 -24.16 3.85
N VAL A 183 -2.53 -24.47 3.45
CA VAL A 183 -1.68 -25.44 4.12
C VAL A 183 -0.38 -24.75 4.48
N SER A 184 0.05 -24.89 5.72
CA SER A 184 1.32 -24.30 6.17
C SER A 184 2.12 -25.25 7.03
N ALA A 185 3.44 -25.10 7.00
CA ALA A 185 4.39 -25.73 7.90
C ALA A 185 5.40 -24.71 8.36
N GLU A 186 5.68 -24.62 9.66
CA GLU A 186 6.70 -23.74 10.21
C GLU A 186 7.30 -24.32 11.47
N GLY A 187 8.53 -23.92 11.76
CA GLY A 187 9.24 -24.31 12.98
C GLY A 187 10.67 -23.87 12.94
N GLY A 188 11.38 -24.02 14.05
CA GLY A 188 12.77 -23.63 14.10
C GLY A 188 13.41 -23.84 15.48
N ASN A 189 14.68 -23.57 15.53
CA ASN A 189 15.51 -23.57 16.73
C ASN A 189 16.52 -22.41 16.68
N ASP A 190 17.42 -22.33 17.62
CA ASP A 190 18.42 -21.25 17.72
C ASP A 190 19.37 -21.14 16.51
N ARG A 191 19.39 -22.12 15.59
CA ARG A 191 20.28 -22.16 14.42
C ARG A 191 19.56 -22.03 13.08
N ALA A 192 18.29 -22.44 13.03
CA ALA A 192 17.54 -22.42 11.79
C ALA A 192 16.03 -22.33 12.04
N GLY A 193 15.34 -21.59 11.21
CA GLY A 193 13.89 -21.53 11.17
C GLY A 193 13.38 -21.68 9.73
N PHE A 194 12.18 -22.18 9.57
CA PHE A 194 11.54 -22.30 8.27
C PHE A 194 10.05 -22.00 8.34
N ILE A 195 9.52 -21.49 7.25
CA ILE A 195 8.08 -21.36 7.00
C ILE A 195 7.80 -21.71 5.54
N ILE A 196 6.74 -22.50 5.31
CA ILE A 196 6.22 -22.83 4.00
C ILE A 196 4.71 -22.64 4.07
N ASN A 197 4.15 -21.87 3.15
CA ASN A 197 2.72 -21.63 3.05
C ASN A 197 2.27 -21.77 1.61
N ARG A 198 1.12 -22.43 1.40
CA ARG A 198 0.41 -22.43 0.14
C ARG A 198 -1.06 -22.19 0.39
N SER A 199 -1.64 -21.26 -0.36
CA SER A 199 -3.07 -20.96 -0.30
C SER A 199 -3.68 -20.96 -1.69
N HIS A 200 -4.93 -21.43 -1.75
CA HIS A 200 -5.81 -21.38 -2.91
C HIS A 200 -7.05 -20.58 -2.54
N PHE A 201 -7.36 -19.56 -3.32
CA PHE A 201 -8.52 -18.68 -3.14
C PHE A 201 -9.34 -18.66 -4.42
N GLU A 202 -10.65 -18.80 -4.29
CA GLU A 202 -11.60 -18.73 -5.40
C GLU A 202 -12.83 -17.92 -4.97
N THR A 203 -13.40 -17.15 -5.89
CA THR A 203 -14.63 -16.38 -5.66
C THR A 203 -15.37 -16.13 -6.98
N ASP A 204 -16.71 -16.11 -6.93
CA ASP A 204 -17.54 -15.61 -8.05
C ASP A 204 -17.53 -14.07 -8.08
N GLY A 205 -17.18 -13.45 -6.94
CA GLY A 205 -17.15 -12.01 -6.74
C GLY A 205 -18.53 -11.39 -6.46
N TYR A 206 -18.52 -10.16 -5.92
CA TYR A 206 -19.75 -9.42 -5.59
C TYR A 206 -20.51 -8.95 -6.82
N ARG A 207 -19.79 -8.48 -7.84
CA ARG A 207 -20.34 -7.95 -9.08
C ARG A 207 -20.37 -9.02 -10.17
N ASP A 208 -21.25 -8.87 -11.15
CA ASP A 208 -21.19 -9.67 -12.38
C ASP A 208 -19.78 -9.51 -13.01
N HIS A 209 -19.25 -10.60 -13.56
CA HIS A 209 -17.93 -10.61 -14.21
C HIS A 209 -16.79 -10.13 -13.29
N SER A 210 -16.76 -10.61 -12.04
CA SER A 210 -15.71 -10.30 -11.05
C SER A 210 -15.11 -11.54 -10.37
N GLY A 211 -15.28 -12.71 -10.99
CA GLY A 211 -14.71 -13.97 -10.52
C GLY A 211 -13.17 -13.95 -10.54
N ALA A 212 -12.56 -14.64 -9.57
CA ALA A 212 -11.11 -14.71 -9.43
C ALA A 212 -10.66 -16.06 -8.86
N ILE A 213 -9.48 -16.51 -9.32
CA ILE A 213 -8.74 -17.63 -8.76
C ILE A 213 -7.32 -17.17 -8.51
N LEU A 214 -6.83 -17.30 -7.26
CA LEU A 214 -5.47 -16.93 -6.86
C LEU A 214 -4.81 -18.08 -6.10
N ASP A 215 -3.67 -18.51 -6.57
CA ASP A 215 -2.77 -19.42 -5.89
C ASP A 215 -1.53 -18.70 -5.41
N LYS A 216 -1.20 -18.81 -4.11
CA LYS A 216 0.01 -18.23 -3.55
C LYS A 216 0.85 -19.30 -2.90
N THR A 217 2.18 -19.22 -3.13
CA THR A 217 3.17 -20.04 -2.44
C THR A 217 4.24 -19.11 -1.84
N PHE A 218 4.54 -19.32 -0.58
CA PHE A 218 5.67 -18.69 0.09
C PHE A 218 6.50 -19.70 0.83
N ALA A 219 7.83 -19.59 0.72
CA ALA A 219 8.77 -20.37 1.51
C ALA A 219 9.90 -19.48 1.99
N LYS A 220 10.29 -19.62 3.25
CA LYS A 220 11.44 -18.92 3.83
C LYS A 220 12.25 -19.88 4.69
N LEU A 221 13.58 -19.85 4.54
CA LEU A 221 14.55 -20.52 5.37
C LEU A 221 15.43 -19.46 6.02
N THR A 222 15.46 -19.40 7.34
CA THR A 222 16.33 -18.52 8.10
C THR A 222 17.39 -19.33 8.79
N LEU A 223 18.65 -18.93 8.67
CA LEU A 223 19.81 -19.59 9.25
C LEU A 223 20.56 -18.60 10.14
N TYR A 224 21.02 -19.07 11.28
CA TYR A 224 21.90 -18.37 12.21
C TYR A 224 23.24 -19.11 12.29
N PRO A 225 24.18 -18.84 11.33
CA PRO A 225 25.48 -19.54 11.28
C PRO A 225 26.30 -19.33 12.54
N ASP A 226 26.19 -18.16 13.15
CA ASP A 226 26.75 -17.76 14.44
C ASP A 226 25.84 -16.71 15.09
N ASP A 227 26.15 -16.31 16.33
CA ASP A 227 25.36 -15.34 17.11
C ASP A 227 25.38 -13.90 16.52
N LEU A 228 26.22 -13.66 15.53
CA LEU A 228 26.41 -12.35 14.88
C LEU A 228 25.85 -12.31 13.45
N SER A 229 25.37 -13.43 12.93
CA SER A 229 24.97 -13.55 11.52
C SER A 229 23.57 -14.13 11.38
N LYS A 230 22.77 -13.51 10.50
CA LYS A 230 21.47 -14.00 10.05
C LYS A 230 21.46 -14.07 8.53
N LEU A 231 21.06 -15.22 7.98
CA LEU A 231 20.86 -15.43 6.54
C LEU A 231 19.44 -15.91 6.30
N SER A 232 18.67 -15.20 5.47
CA SER A 232 17.33 -15.63 5.08
C SER A 232 17.25 -15.80 3.57
N LEU A 233 16.69 -16.93 3.14
CA LEU A 233 16.39 -17.26 1.75
C LEU A 233 14.86 -17.32 1.63
N SER A 234 14.26 -16.61 0.71
CA SER A 234 12.82 -16.66 0.47
C SER A 234 12.48 -16.87 -0.98
N PHE A 235 11.34 -17.53 -1.18
CA PHE A 235 10.68 -17.74 -2.46
C PHE A 235 9.22 -17.31 -2.32
N SER A 236 8.72 -16.56 -3.29
CA SER A 236 7.30 -16.21 -3.40
C SER A 236 6.78 -16.43 -4.81
N GLU A 237 5.57 -16.94 -4.91
CA GLU A 237 4.85 -17.18 -6.16
C GLU A 237 3.39 -16.73 -6.03
N LEU A 238 2.89 -16.11 -7.09
CA LEU A 238 1.48 -15.79 -7.28
C LEU A 238 1.08 -16.23 -8.68
N ASP A 239 0.11 -17.13 -8.78
CA ASP A 239 -0.58 -17.49 -10.00
C ASP A 239 -2.02 -16.99 -9.91
N GLN A 240 -2.41 -16.17 -10.88
CA GLN A 240 -3.72 -15.58 -10.98
C GLN A 240 -4.21 -15.77 -12.42
N ASN A 241 -5.17 -16.65 -12.62
CA ASN A 241 -5.62 -17.04 -13.94
C ASN A 241 -6.98 -16.42 -14.28
N ASP A 242 -7.08 -15.84 -15.50
CA ASP A 242 -8.31 -15.34 -16.12
C ASP A 242 -9.25 -14.58 -15.17
N THR A 243 -8.68 -13.84 -14.25
CA THR A 243 -9.43 -13.05 -13.28
C THR A 243 -10.23 -11.96 -13.98
N GLN A 244 -11.53 -12.00 -13.80
CA GLN A 244 -12.48 -11.12 -14.45
C GLN A 244 -12.41 -9.70 -13.92
N ASP A 245 -12.60 -8.71 -14.80
CA ASP A 245 -12.61 -7.28 -14.49
C ASP A 245 -13.97 -6.67 -14.82
N PRO A 246 -14.83 -6.39 -13.84
CA PRO A 246 -16.15 -5.80 -14.06
C PRO A 246 -16.08 -4.33 -14.51
N GLN A 247 -14.94 -3.69 -14.39
CA GLN A 247 -14.68 -2.27 -14.60
C GLN A 247 -15.54 -1.35 -13.70
N GLY A 248 -15.35 -0.04 -13.77
CA GLY A 248 -16.18 0.93 -13.08
C GLY A 248 -17.56 1.10 -13.75
N LEU A 249 -18.49 1.69 -13.01
CA LEU A 249 -19.84 2.04 -13.47
C LEU A 249 -20.01 3.55 -13.52
N THR A 250 -20.90 4.04 -14.38
CA THR A 250 -21.45 5.39 -14.27
C THR A 250 -22.42 5.47 -13.11
N TRP A 251 -22.77 6.69 -12.65
CA TRP A 251 -23.71 6.84 -11.54
C TRP A 251 -25.09 6.25 -11.85
N ASP A 252 -25.58 6.43 -13.06
CA ASP A 252 -26.89 5.88 -13.48
C ASP A 252 -26.88 4.35 -13.51
N GLN A 253 -25.78 3.74 -13.92
CA GLN A 253 -25.60 2.29 -13.85
C GLN A 253 -25.61 1.80 -12.40
N VAL A 254 -24.92 2.50 -11.48
CA VAL A 254 -24.95 2.19 -10.04
C VAL A 254 -26.37 2.24 -9.48
N GLN A 255 -27.16 3.25 -9.87
CA GLN A 255 -28.55 3.39 -9.42
C GLN A 255 -29.46 2.31 -10.00
N SER A 256 -29.18 1.84 -11.21
CA SER A 256 -29.97 0.80 -11.89
C SER A 256 -29.65 -0.60 -11.34
N ASN A 257 -28.37 -0.96 -11.25
CA ASN A 257 -27.91 -2.26 -10.73
C ASN A 257 -26.46 -2.15 -10.21
N ARG A 258 -26.31 -2.12 -8.91
CA ARG A 258 -24.98 -2.02 -8.24
C ARG A 258 -24.06 -3.20 -8.53
N ARG A 259 -24.63 -4.38 -8.81
CA ARG A 259 -23.88 -5.60 -9.08
C ARG A 259 -23.48 -5.76 -10.55
N ALA A 260 -23.98 -4.94 -11.43
CA ALA A 260 -23.69 -5.02 -12.87
C ALA A 260 -22.17 -4.86 -13.13
N ALA A 261 -21.68 -5.57 -14.15
CA ALA A 261 -20.44 -5.21 -14.83
C ALA A 261 -20.72 -4.09 -15.86
N ALA A 262 -19.69 -3.35 -16.24
CA ALA A 262 -19.81 -2.43 -17.37
C ALA A 262 -20.17 -3.23 -18.64
N PRO A 263 -21.11 -2.74 -19.50
CA PRO A 263 -21.46 -3.46 -20.72
C PRO A 263 -20.26 -3.82 -21.61
N SER A 264 -19.26 -2.93 -21.66
CA SER A 264 -18.02 -3.15 -22.39
C SER A 264 -17.17 -4.26 -21.76
N ALA A 265 -17.22 -4.47 -20.45
CA ALA A 265 -16.52 -5.55 -19.79
C ALA A 265 -17.06 -6.91 -20.25
N LEU A 266 -18.40 -7.06 -20.31
CA LEU A 266 -19.02 -8.29 -20.80
C LEU A 266 -18.78 -8.49 -22.29
N GLN A 267 -18.84 -7.41 -23.09
CA GLN A 267 -18.67 -7.48 -24.55
C GLN A 267 -17.24 -7.93 -24.95
N PHE A 268 -16.22 -7.45 -24.25
CA PHE A 268 -14.81 -7.75 -24.52
C PHE A 268 -14.22 -8.80 -23.59
N ASP A 269 -15.01 -9.38 -22.72
CA ASP A 269 -14.57 -10.39 -21.74
C ASP A 269 -13.29 -9.92 -21.01
N THR A 270 -13.38 -8.75 -20.38
CA THR A 270 -12.21 -8.11 -19.75
C THR A 270 -11.71 -8.96 -18.59
N ARG A 271 -10.42 -9.30 -18.62
CA ARG A 271 -9.79 -10.19 -17.65
C ARG A 271 -8.28 -10.00 -17.62
N LYS A 272 -7.66 -10.56 -16.59
CA LYS A 272 -6.21 -10.50 -16.39
C LYS A 272 -5.66 -11.80 -15.87
N THR A 273 -4.56 -12.26 -16.46
CA THR A 273 -3.73 -13.36 -15.98
C THR A 273 -2.40 -12.79 -15.48
N VAL A 274 -1.92 -13.26 -14.34
CA VAL A 274 -0.63 -12.88 -13.75
C VAL A 274 0.09 -14.11 -13.24
N ASP A 275 1.33 -14.31 -13.69
CA ASP A 275 2.29 -15.26 -13.13
C ASP A 275 3.46 -14.47 -12.54
N HIS A 276 3.77 -14.64 -11.27
CA HIS A 276 4.86 -13.95 -10.59
C HIS A 276 5.67 -14.92 -9.76
N ARG A 277 7.00 -14.86 -9.92
CA ARG A 277 7.96 -15.66 -9.12
C ARG A 277 9.13 -14.79 -8.70
N GLN A 278 9.52 -14.91 -7.44
CA GLN A 278 10.61 -14.12 -6.88
C GLN A 278 11.42 -14.94 -5.89
N PHE A 279 12.73 -14.81 -5.97
CA PHE A 279 13.69 -15.28 -4.98
C PHE A 279 14.37 -14.10 -4.32
N ALA A 280 14.63 -14.21 -3.02
CA ALA A 280 15.41 -13.22 -2.31
C ALA A 280 16.36 -13.85 -1.29
N LEU A 281 17.47 -13.16 -1.05
CA LEU A 281 18.46 -13.45 -0.05
C LEU A 281 18.66 -12.21 0.80
N ASN A 282 18.49 -12.33 2.11
CA ASN A 282 18.83 -11.30 3.07
C ASN A 282 19.97 -11.83 3.96
N TYR A 283 21.04 -11.05 4.08
CA TYR A 283 22.17 -11.35 4.95
C TYR A 283 22.47 -10.18 5.86
N GLU A 284 22.54 -10.46 7.15
CA GLU A 284 22.92 -9.51 8.18
C GLU A 284 24.11 -10.07 8.96
N ARG A 285 25.10 -9.21 9.24
CA ARG A 285 26.21 -9.54 10.12
C ARG A 285 26.60 -8.36 10.98
N SER A 286 26.66 -8.61 12.28
CA SER A 286 27.20 -7.67 13.26
C SER A 286 28.72 -7.83 13.40
N PHE A 287 29.40 -6.70 13.45
CA PHE A 287 30.83 -6.58 13.70
C PHE A 287 31.06 -5.64 14.89
N ALA A 288 32.23 -5.62 15.46
CA ALA A 288 32.57 -4.66 16.51
C ALA A 288 32.42 -3.21 16.07
N ALA A 289 32.57 -2.91 14.78
CA ALA A 289 32.46 -1.56 14.20
C ALA A 289 31.02 -1.20 13.73
N GLY A 290 30.13 -2.15 13.60
CA GLY A 290 28.77 -1.89 13.09
C GLY A 290 28.13 -3.12 12.50
N THR A 291 26.96 -2.95 11.87
CA THR A 291 26.18 -4.03 11.25
C THR A 291 26.11 -3.85 9.75
N TRP A 292 26.42 -4.91 9.02
CA TRP A 292 26.29 -4.97 7.57
C TRP A 292 25.03 -5.74 7.19
N GLN A 293 24.22 -5.17 6.31
CA GLN A 293 22.99 -5.78 5.82
C GLN A 293 22.96 -5.74 4.29
N ASN A 294 22.61 -6.87 3.69
CA ASN A 294 22.45 -7.03 2.25
C ASN A 294 21.14 -7.70 1.92
N THR A 295 20.48 -7.20 0.88
CA THR A 295 19.33 -7.82 0.25
C THR A 295 19.64 -8.00 -1.23
N VAL A 296 19.50 -9.21 -1.75
CA VAL A 296 19.62 -9.51 -3.19
C VAL A 296 18.35 -10.21 -3.61
N TYR A 297 17.77 -9.81 -4.73
CA TYR A 297 16.55 -10.44 -5.23
C TYR A 297 16.54 -10.52 -6.75
N SER A 298 15.79 -11.48 -7.26
CA SER A 298 15.52 -11.63 -8.70
C SER A 298 14.18 -12.34 -8.91
N GLY A 299 13.51 -12.00 -10.00
CA GLY A 299 12.23 -12.61 -10.31
C GLY A 299 11.76 -12.37 -11.74
N THR A 300 10.63 -12.98 -12.03
CA THR A 300 9.92 -12.84 -13.30
C THR A 300 8.44 -12.54 -13.02
N ARG A 301 7.81 -11.78 -13.93
CA ARG A 301 6.38 -11.53 -13.91
C ARG A 301 5.85 -11.52 -15.33
N ARG A 302 4.85 -12.33 -15.61
CA ARG A 302 4.09 -12.29 -16.85
C ARG A 302 2.70 -11.74 -16.58
N VAL A 303 2.21 -10.89 -17.48
CA VAL A 303 0.85 -10.34 -17.42
C VAL A 303 0.22 -10.42 -18.81
N ILE A 304 -0.98 -10.98 -18.88
CA ILE A 304 -1.85 -10.88 -20.05
C ILE A 304 -3.13 -10.22 -19.60
N GLN A 305 -3.49 -9.08 -20.21
CA GLN A 305 -4.70 -8.34 -19.85
C GLN A 305 -5.52 -8.00 -21.07
N TYR A 306 -6.79 -8.40 -21.07
CA TYR A 306 -7.79 -8.04 -22.05
C TYR A 306 -8.57 -6.82 -21.56
N GLN A 307 -8.54 -5.76 -22.34
CA GLN A 307 -9.18 -4.48 -22.05
C GLN A 307 -10.37 -4.24 -22.98
N SER A 308 -11.30 -3.36 -22.58
CA SER A 308 -12.48 -3.02 -23.38
C SER A 308 -12.24 -1.86 -24.35
N ILE A 309 -11.13 -1.88 -25.08
CA ILE A 309 -10.84 -0.84 -26.10
C ILE A 309 -11.78 -1.06 -27.28
N PRO A 310 -12.62 -0.06 -27.67
CA PRO A 310 -13.52 -0.19 -28.81
C PRO A 310 -12.76 -0.46 -30.11
N VAL A 311 -13.33 -1.30 -31.01
CA VAL A 311 -12.73 -1.64 -32.30
C VAL A 311 -12.40 -0.37 -33.11
N ALA A 312 -13.31 0.59 -33.14
CA ALA A 312 -13.11 1.85 -33.87
C ALA A 312 -11.92 2.69 -33.36
N ALA A 313 -11.63 2.61 -32.05
CA ALA A 313 -10.49 3.29 -31.45
C ALA A 313 -9.14 2.65 -31.84
N GLN A 314 -9.14 1.42 -32.32
CA GLN A 314 -7.96 0.66 -32.72
C GLN A 314 -7.64 0.76 -34.21
N ILE A 315 -8.40 1.54 -35.00
CA ILE A 315 -8.14 1.78 -36.43
C ILE A 315 -6.81 2.53 -36.67
N PRO A 316 -6.49 3.60 -35.90
CA PRO A 316 -5.20 4.30 -36.09
C PRO A 316 -4.01 3.36 -35.81
N THR A 317 -2.97 3.44 -36.62
CA THR A 317 -1.75 2.61 -36.44
C THR A 317 -1.00 2.92 -35.16
N SER A 318 -1.12 4.13 -34.61
CA SER A 318 -0.55 4.56 -33.35
C SER A 318 -1.27 3.99 -32.10
N GLN A 319 -2.41 3.29 -32.27
CA GLN A 319 -3.13 2.67 -31.16
C GLN A 319 -2.54 1.28 -30.88
N SER A 320 -2.13 1.07 -29.61
CA SER A 320 -1.44 -0.15 -29.16
C SER A 320 -2.33 -1.38 -28.97
N GLY A 321 -3.61 -1.31 -29.36
CA GLY A 321 -4.57 -2.41 -29.24
C GLY A 321 -5.23 -2.50 -27.85
N GLY A 322 -6.03 -3.54 -27.66
CA GLY A 322 -6.81 -3.78 -26.43
C GLY A 322 -6.35 -5.00 -25.62
N VAL A 323 -5.30 -5.72 -26.04
CA VAL A 323 -4.66 -6.78 -25.28
C VAL A 323 -3.22 -6.37 -24.97
N ILE A 324 -2.85 -6.42 -23.69
CA ILE A 324 -1.50 -6.24 -23.20
C ILE A 324 -0.94 -7.62 -22.86
N ASP A 325 0.26 -7.95 -23.38
CA ASP A 325 1.01 -9.17 -23.04
C ASP A 325 2.46 -8.77 -22.79
N PHE A 326 2.97 -8.93 -21.58
CA PHE A 326 4.36 -8.64 -21.27
C PHE A 326 4.98 -9.66 -20.33
N GLU A 327 6.28 -9.90 -20.52
CA GLU A 327 7.13 -10.61 -19.60
C GLU A 327 8.14 -9.64 -19.00
N ARG A 328 8.10 -9.50 -17.66
CA ARG A 328 9.07 -8.72 -16.88
C ARG A 328 10.09 -9.62 -16.25
N ARG A 329 11.36 -9.22 -16.34
CA ARG A 329 12.47 -9.73 -15.55
C ARG A 329 13.00 -8.62 -14.68
N PHE A 330 13.19 -8.89 -13.41
CA PHE A 330 13.66 -7.89 -12.48
C PHE A 330 14.68 -8.47 -11.51
N HIS A 331 15.58 -7.62 -11.02
CA HIS A 331 16.54 -7.96 -9.98
C HIS A 331 17.01 -6.68 -9.28
N GLY A 332 17.60 -6.86 -8.11
CA GLY A 332 18.19 -5.73 -7.40
C GLY A 332 19.06 -6.14 -6.22
N ILE A 333 19.75 -5.14 -5.70
CA ILE A 333 20.65 -5.25 -4.57
C ILE A 333 20.44 -4.04 -3.66
N GLY A 334 20.16 -4.29 -2.39
CA GLY A 334 20.23 -3.30 -1.33
C GLY A 334 21.43 -3.61 -0.42
N ASN A 335 22.31 -2.64 -0.24
CA ASN A 335 23.45 -2.76 0.65
C ASN A 335 23.45 -1.63 1.65
N ARG A 336 23.66 -1.92 2.94
CA ARG A 336 23.79 -0.89 3.96
C ARG A 336 24.75 -1.28 5.06
N TRP A 337 25.43 -0.26 5.59
CA TRP A 337 26.28 -0.31 6.75
C TRP A 337 25.73 0.61 7.83
N ILE A 338 25.52 0.09 9.03
CA ILE A 338 25.03 0.81 10.20
C ILE A 338 26.12 0.83 11.23
N GLN A 339 26.56 2.01 11.65
CA GLN A 339 27.62 2.18 12.64
C GLN A 339 27.19 3.15 13.73
N SER A 340 27.36 2.76 14.97
CA SER A 340 27.12 3.61 16.14
C SER A 340 28.45 4.06 16.76
N PHE A 341 28.48 5.33 17.12
CA PHE A 341 29.62 5.99 17.77
C PHE A 341 29.18 6.46 19.15
N ASP A 342 29.77 5.90 20.19
CA ASP A 342 29.62 6.39 21.56
C ASP A 342 30.49 7.63 21.74
N LEU A 343 29.85 8.78 21.93
CA LEU A 343 30.50 10.08 22.11
C LEU A 343 30.40 10.54 23.59
N GLY A 344 30.42 9.60 24.51
CA GLY A 344 30.33 9.81 25.94
C GLY A 344 28.88 9.98 26.41
N SER A 345 28.38 11.20 26.52
CA SER A 345 26.98 11.45 26.93
C SER A 345 25.95 11.36 25.77
N SER A 346 26.41 10.99 24.57
CA SER A 346 25.55 10.95 23.37
C SER A 346 25.93 9.78 22.46
N LEU A 347 24.95 9.29 21.70
CA LEU A 347 25.09 8.21 20.74
C LEU A 347 24.77 8.72 19.33
N LEU A 348 25.74 8.61 18.41
CA LEU A 348 25.54 8.91 17.00
C LEU A 348 25.50 7.62 16.20
N THR A 349 24.36 7.33 15.53
CA THR A 349 24.23 6.22 14.60
C THR A 349 24.22 6.75 13.18
N VAL A 350 25.11 6.26 12.34
CA VAL A 350 25.21 6.60 10.92
C VAL A 350 24.90 5.36 10.10
N THR A 351 23.97 5.50 9.17
CA THR A 351 23.62 4.49 8.18
C THR A 351 24.00 5.00 6.79
N THR A 352 24.81 4.24 6.08
CA THR A 352 25.14 4.50 4.68
C THR A 352 24.69 3.33 3.84
N GLY A 353 24.18 3.58 2.65
CA GLY A 353 23.71 2.50 1.81
C GLY A 353 23.59 2.86 0.33
N LEU A 354 23.35 1.81 -0.44
CA LEU A 354 23.14 1.86 -1.87
C LEU A 354 22.02 0.89 -2.24
N ASP A 355 20.99 1.40 -2.93
CA ASP A 355 19.95 0.58 -3.54
C ASP A 355 20.14 0.61 -5.06
N TYR A 356 20.12 -0.56 -5.68
CA TYR A 356 20.12 -0.77 -7.13
C TYR A 356 18.94 -1.68 -7.49
N ASP A 357 18.05 -1.19 -8.34
CA ASP A 357 16.89 -1.92 -8.83
C ASP A 357 16.87 -1.85 -10.36
N TYR A 358 16.58 -2.97 -11.01
CA TYR A 358 16.46 -3.09 -12.47
C TYR A 358 15.23 -3.88 -12.84
N SER A 359 14.54 -3.43 -13.88
CA SER A 359 13.47 -4.20 -14.53
C SER A 359 13.54 -4.06 -16.04
N ARG A 360 13.18 -5.14 -16.75
CA ARG A 360 13.04 -5.18 -18.20
C ARG A 360 11.72 -5.83 -18.55
N ASP A 361 10.92 -5.13 -19.35
CA ASP A 361 9.67 -5.63 -19.92
C ASP A 361 9.86 -5.89 -21.41
N ASP A 362 9.68 -7.13 -21.86
CA ASP A 362 9.41 -7.44 -23.27
C ASP A 362 7.88 -7.38 -23.41
N ARG A 363 7.35 -6.28 -24.00
CA ARG A 363 5.94 -5.91 -24.02
C ARG A 363 5.36 -5.90 -25.40
N GLN A 364 4.22 -6.57 -25.57
CA GLN A 364 3.45 -6.61 -26.80
C GLN A 364 2.02 -6.10 -26.58
N GLY A 365 1.47 -5.45 -27.58
CA GLY A 365 0.09 -5.00 -27.64
C GLY A 365 -0.61 -5.62 -28.85
N TYR A 366 -1.86 -6.04 -28.69
CA TYR A 366 -2.63 -6.69 -29.73
C TYR A 366 -4.03 -6.11 -29.82
N GLU A 367 -4.67 -6.21 -30.98
CA GLU A 367 -6.11 -6.03 -31.09
C GLU A 367 -6.83 -6.98 -30.15
N ASN A 368 -7.96 -6.54 -29.58
CA ASN A 368 -8.80 -7.40 -28.74
C ASN A 368 -9.97 -8.02 -29.51
N PHE A 369 -9.80 -8.22 -30.83
CA PHE A 369 -10.79 -8.79 -31.72
C PHE A 369 -10.16 -9.50 -32.92
N ILE A 370 -10.92 -10.44 -33.52
CA ILE A 370 -10.64 -11.05 -34.82
C ILE A 370 -11.93 -11.01 -35.64
N GLY A 371 -11.98 -10.23 -36.71
CA GLY A 371 -13.19 -10.01 -37.48
C GLY A 371 -14.29 -9.40 -36.62
N THR A 372 -15.39 -10.12 -36.40
CA THR A 372 -16.50 -9.70 -35.50
C THR A 372 -16.44 -10.30 -34.11
N THR A 373 -15.49 -11.19 -33.85
CA THR A 373 -15.33 -11.82 -32.52
C THR A 373 -14.50 -10.92 -31.62
N LEU A 374 -15.10 -10.49 -30.51
CA LEU A 374 -14.48 -9.62 -29.52
C LEU A 374 -13.90 -10.44 -28.35
N GLY A 375 -13.00 -9.81 -27.54
CA GLY A 375 -12.39 -10.45 -26.36
C GLY A 375 -11.34 -11.51 -26.70
N VAL A 376 -10.83 -11.53 -27.92
CA VAL A 376 -9.80 -12.46 -28.42
C VAL A 376 -8.54 -11.71 -28.84
N LYS A 377 -7.38 -12.35 -28.72
CA LYS A 377 -6.09 -11.77 -29.12
C LYS A 377 -5.97 -11.74 -30.64
N GLY A 378 -6.00 -10.56 -31.22
CA GLY A 378 -5.94 -10.31 -32.68
C GLY A 378 -4.53 -9.98 -33.18
N ASN A 379 -4.44 -9.02 -34.13
CA ASN A 379 -3.17 -8.62 -34.76
C ASN A 379 -2.26 -7.88 -33.77
N LEU A 380 -0.94 -8.02 -33.99
CA LEU A 380 0.08 -7.25 -33.23
C LEU A 380 -0.03 -5.76 -33.58
N ARG A 381 0.04 -4.91 -32.55
CA ARG A 381 -0.10 -3.44 -32.66
C ARG A 381 1.00 -2.70 -31.91
N ARG A 382 1.80 -3.38 -31.11
CA ARG A 382 2.93 -2.85 -30.32
C ARG A 382 3.89 -3.98 -30.01
N ASP A 383 5.19 -3.74 -30.13
CA ASP A 383 6.27 -4.63 -29.70
C ASP A 383 7.45 -3.78 -29.24
N GLU A 384 7.81 -3.87 -27.99
CA GLU A 384 8.84 -3.01 -27.40
C GLU A 384 9.57 -3.73 -26.26
N ARG A 385 10.80 -3.29 -26.02
CA ARG A 385 11.54 -3.58 -24.80
C ARG A 385 11.68 -2.31 -23.99
N ASN A 386 11.24 -2.36 -22.75
CA ASN A 386 11.31 -1.26 -21.82
C ASN A 386 12.23 -1.64 -20.67
N GLU A 387 13.28 -0.87 -20.43
CA GLU A 387 14.18 -1.07 -19.32
C GLU A 387 14.10 0.11 -18.35
N VAL A 388 14.07 -0.18 -17.05
CA VAL A 388 14.10 0.82 -15.99
C VAL A 388 15.17 0.46 -15.00
N THR A 389 16.12 1.38 -14.80
CA THR A 389 17.22 1.23 -13.84
C THR A 389 17.11 2.31 -12.78
N SER A 390 17.20 1.93 -11.51
CA SER A 390 17.30 2.86 -10.39
C SER A 390 18.59 2.64 -9.62
N LEU A 391 19.35 3.71 -9.40
CA LEU A 391 20.58 3.69 -8.60
C LEU A 391 20.53 4.81 -7.57
N SER A 392 20.64 4.46 -6.30
CA SER A 392 20.32 5.40 -5.23
C SER A 392 21.20 5.22 -4.00
N PRO A 393 22.36 5.90 -3.93
CA PRO A 393 23.13 6.02 -2.70
C PRO A 393 22.40 6.93 -1.69
N TYR A 394 22.55 6.61 -0.40
CA TYR A 394 21.99 7.40 0.69
C TYR A 394 22.86 7.37 1.94
N VAL A 395 22.68 8.39 2.78
CA VAL A 395 23.24 8.46 4.13
C VAL A 395 22.17 8.99 5.08
N GLN A 396 22.13 8.43 6.27
CA GLN A 396 21.27 8.88 7.35
C GLN A 396 22.07 8.92 8.65
N ALA A 397 21.83 9.94 9.47
CA ALA A 397 22.43 10.08 10.79
C ALA A 397 21.33 10.29 11.84
N ALA A 398 21.44 9.60 12.95
CA ALA A 398 20.60 9.78 14.14
C ALA A 398 21.48 10.06 15.33
N TRP A 399 21.28 11.18 15.98
CA TRP A 399 22.10 11.64 17.10
C TRP A 399 21.25 11.83 18.34
N GLN A 400 21.49 11.00 19.36
CA GLN A 400 20.83 11.02 20.65
C GLN A 400 21.62 11.88 21.63
N LEU A 401 21.04 13.00 22.08
CA LEU A 401 21.62 14.01 22.95
C LEU A 401 20.78 14.15 24.23
N GLY A 402 20.82 13.17 25.09
CA GLY A 402 19.99 13.14 26.30
C GLY A 402 18.50 13.11 26.00
N LYS A 403 17.79 14.24 26.15
CA LYS A 403 16.35 14.36 25.84
C LYS A 403 16.06 14.73 24.38
N LEU A 404 17.08 15.06 23.59
CA LEU A 404 16.96 15.51 22.20
C LEU A 404 17.49 14.43 21.27
N ASP A 405 16.65 14.01 20.34
CA ASP A 405 17.02 13.12 19.22
C ASP A 405 16.98 13.94 17.93
N LEU A 406 18.11 14.01 17.22
CA LEU A 406 18.24 14.67 15.93
C LEU A 406 18.40 13.63 14.83
N GLN A 407 17.73 13.81 13.71
CA GLN A 407 17.89 12.97 12.53
C GLN A 407 18.09 13.81 11.28
N ALA A 408 18.99 13.34 10.42
CA ALA A 408 19.22 13.90 9.09
C ALA A 408 19.37 12.76 8.09
N GLY A 409 18.84 12.93 6.90
CA GLY A 409 18.97 11.99 5.81
C GLY A 409 19.23 12.72 4.49
N LEU A 410 19.95 12.07 3.59
CA LEU A 410 20.21 12.54 2.25
C LEU A 410 20.23 11.33 1.31
N ARG A 411 19.43 11.38 0.26
CA ARG A 411 19.42 10.38 -0.81
C ARG A 411 19.60 11.06 -2.15
N HIS A 412 20.47 10.51 -2.98
CA HIS A 412 20.51 10.80 -4.40
C HIS A 412 19.77 9.69 -5.13
N SER A 413 18.74 10.03 -5.88
CA SER A 413 17.97 9.07 -6.69
C SER A 413 18.24 9.33 -8.15
N GLN A 414 18.68 8.30 -8.88
CA GLN A 414 18.77 8.32 -10.35
C GLN A 414 17.87 7.19 -10.86
N VAL A 415 16.91 7.54 -11.73
CA VAL A 415 16.04 6.58 -12.42
C VAL A 415 16.15 6.83 -13.92
N GLU A 416 16.51 5.80 -14.66
CA GLU A 416 16.70 5.82 -16.10
C GLU A 416 15.69 4.90 -16.76
N PHE A 417 15.03 5.41 -17.79
CA PHE A 417 14.10 4.69 -18.65
C PHE A 417 14.73 4.60 -20.03
N ASP A 418 14.75 3.41 -20.61
CA ASP A 418 15.18 3.12 -21.96
C ASP A 418 14.11 2.29 -22.66
N VAL A 419 13.70 2.73 -23.83
CA VAL A 419 12.64 2.14 -24.66
C VAL A 419 13.21 1.81 -26.02
N ASP A 420 13.14 0.53 -26.42
CA ASP A 420 13.51 -0.01 -27.72
C ASP A 420 12.23 -0.46 -28.44
N ASP A 421 11.73 0.38 -29.36
CA ASP A 421 10.55 0.06 -30.16
C ASP A 421 10.93 -0.87 -31.32
N ARG A 422 10.20 -1.98 -31.44
CA ARG A 422 10.37 -3.02 -32.44
C ARG A 422 9.21 -3.08 -33.44
N PHE A 423 8.14 -2.33 -33.17
CA PHE A 423 6.97 -2.25 -34.04
C PHE A 423 7.08 -1.05 -35.00
N LEU A 424 8.06 -1.04 -35.84
CA LEU A 424 8.45 0.09 -36.70
C LEU A 424 7.45 0.47 -37.78
N SER A 425 6.34 -0.26 -37.95
CA SER A 425 5.33 0.02 -38.99
C SER A 425 4.50 1.29 -38.76
N ASN A 426 4.50 1.83 -37.53
CA ASN A 426 3.84 3.08 -37.14
C ASN A 426 4.82 4.24 -36.85
N GLY A 427 6.12 4.01 -37.03
CA GLY A 427 7.21 4.92 -36.66
C GLY A 427 8.18 4.24 -35.71
N ASP A 428 9.21 4.95 -35.28
CA ASP A 428 10.17 4.53 -34.26
C ASP A 428 9.97 5.42 -33.04
N ASP A 429 9.42 4.83 -31.98
CA ASP A 429 9.14 5.48 -30.69
C ASP A 429 10.24 5.21 -29.63
N SER A 430 11.41 4.71 -30.07
CA SER A 430 12.56 4.45 -29.19
C SER A 430 13.09 5.74 -28.57
N GLY A 431 13.61 5.63 -27.36
CA GLY A 431 14.21 6.78 -26.66
C GLY A 431 14.50 6.49 -25.20
N SER A 432 15.10 7.47 -24.55
CA SER A 432 15.44 7.35 -23.12
C SER A 432 15.28 8.66 -22.36
N VAL A 433 15.07 8.55 -21.06
CA VAL A 433 15.07 9.70 -20.14
C VAL A 433 15.67 9.29 -18.81
N THR A 434 16.45 10.20 -18.22
CA THR A 434 17.04 10.00 -16.89
C THR A 434 16.59 11.12 -15.96
N TYR A 435 16.01 10.74 -14.82
CA TYR A 435 15.66 11.63 -13.71
C TYR A 435 16.69 11.54 -12.61
N ARG A 436 17.13 12.68 -12.07
CA ARG A 436 18.10 12.78 -10.98
C ARG A 436 17.62 13.80 -9.97
N GLU A 437 17.50 13.39 -8.71
CA GLU A 437 17.08 14.27 -7.63
C GLU A 437 17.81 13.97 -6.33
N LEU A 438 17.98 15.01 -5.53
CA LEU A 438 18.54 14.96 -4.18
C LEU A 438 17.44 15.27 -3.17
N THR A 439 17.15 14.31 -2.28
CA THR A 439 16.07 14.42 -1.28
C THR A 439 16.67 14.51 0.12
N PRO A 440 16.85 15.72 0.68
CA PRO A 440 17.25 15.93 2.07
C PRO A 440 16.07 15.76 3.02
N THR A 441 16.34 15.26 4.23
CA THR A 441 15.40 15.18 5.35
C THR A 441 16.07 15.63 6.64
N LEU A 442 15.33 16.34 7.50
CA LEU A 442 15.76 16.76 8.82
C LEU A 442 14.63 16.54 9.81
N GLY A 443 14.96 16.19 11.04
CA GLY A 443 13.98 16.05 12.10
C GLY A 443 14.60 16.15 13.49
N ALA A 444 13.78 16.55 14.44
CA ALA A 444 14.13 16.61 15.85
C ALA A 444 12.95 16.09 16.69
N SER A 445 13.24 15.28 17.69
CA SER A 445 12.31 14.86 18.72
C SER A 445 12.86 15.24 20.09
N TYR A 446 12.01 15.73 20.97
CA TYR A 446 12.40 16.17 22.31
C TYR A 446 11.48 15.54 23.37
N ALA A 447 12.07 14.82 24.31
CA ALA A 447 11.39 14.25 25.48
C ALA A 447 11.03 15.37 26.47
N LEU A 448 9.86 15.99 26.29
CA LEU A 448 9.38 17.08 27.14
C LEU A 448 9.13 16.56 28.55
N LEU A 449 8.46 15.40 28.66
CA LEU A 449 8.25 14.61 29.89
C LEU A 449 8.64 13.16 29.64
N PRO A 450 8.79 12.31 30.66
CA PRO A 450 9.09 10.89 30.47
C PRO A 450 8.12 10.17 29.52
N ASP A 451 6.85 10.58 29.53
CA ASP A 451 5.76 10.01 28.76
C ASP A 451 5.19 10.96 27.70
N LEU A 452 5.95 11.99 27.31
CA LEU A 452 5.53 12.95 26.29
C LEU A 452 6.71 13.41 25.46
N ASN A 453 6.73 13.03 24.18
CA ASN A 453 7.64 13.53 23.17
C ASN A 453 6.92 14.47 22.22
N ILE A 454 7.58 15.55 21.86
CA ILE A 454 7.18 16.44 20.75
C ILE A 454 8.23 16.32 19.66
N TYR A 455 7.81 16.46 18.41
CA TYR A 455 8.74 16.38 17.28
C TYR A 455 8.36 17.33 16.16
N ALA A 456 9.35 17.65 15.35
CA ALA A 456 9.18 18.34 14.07
C ALA A 456 10.11 17.73 13.03
N SER A 457 9.64 17.66 11.79
CA SER A 457 10.45 17.23 10.66
C SER A 457 10.13 18.00 9.39
N TRP A 458 11.11 18.06 8.51
CA TRP A 458 11.07 18.66 7.20
C TRP A 458 11.82 17.77 6.18
N GLY A 459 11.40 17.78 4.94
CA GLY A 459 12.13 17.11 3.87
C GLY A 459 11.49 17.30 2.52
N LYS A 460 12.24 16.88 1.49
CA LYS A 460 11.80 16.86 0.11
C LYS A 460 11.49 15.43 -0.31
N GLY A 461 10.45 15.27 -1.12
CA GLY A 461 10.06 14.00 -1.74
C GLY A 461 10.11 14.10 -3.26
N LEU A 462 10.13 12.94 -3.90
CA LEU A 462 10.21 12.78 -5.36
C LEU A 462 9.21 11.71 -5.81
N GLU A 463 8.54 11.95 -6.93
CA GLU A 463 7.80 10.94 -7.69
C GLU A 463 8.16 11.06 -9.17
N THR A 464 8.89 10.08 -9.71
CA THR A 464 9.16 10.00 -11.14
C THR A 464 7.89 9.61 -11.91
N PRO A 465 7.71 9.99 -13.17
CA PRO A 465 6.72 9.33 -14.01
C PRO A 465 6.94 7.82 -14.03
N THR A 466 5.88 7.04 -14.10
CA THR A 466 5.98 5.60 -14.33
C THR A 466 6.07 5.31 -15.82
N LEU A 467 6.51 4.10 -16.16
CA LEU A 467 6.53 3.66 -17.56
C LEU A 467 5.15 3.76 -18.22
N ASN A 468 4.07 3.46 -17.48
CA ASN A 468 2.70 3.58 -17.98
C ASN A 468 2.27 5.04 -18.23
N GLU A 469 2.75 6.00 -17.43
CA GLU A 469 2.48 7.43 -17.65
C GLU A 469 3.27 7.99 -18.81
N LEU A 470 4.50 7.51 -19.04
CA LEU A 470 5.29 7.87 -20.22
C LEU A 470 4.69 7.30 -21.50
N SER A 471 4.17 6.08 -21.49
CA SER A 471 3.86 5.25 -22.65
C SER A 471 2.89 5.86 -23.67
N TYR A 472 2.07 6.84 -23.30
CA TYR A 472 1.05 7.43 -24.20
C TYR A 472 1.02 8.96 -24.13
N SER A 473 2.01 9.59 -23.50
CA SER A 473 2.00 11.02 -23.21
C SER A 473 2.73 11.87 -24.24
N GLY A 474 3.44 11.24 -25.19
CA GLY A 474 4.05 11.91 -26.33
C GLY A 474 3.06 12.19 -27.47
N PRO A 475 3.52 12.87 -28.54
CA PRO A 475 2.76 13.04 -29.78
C PRO A 475 2.36 11.68 -30.37
N ASP A 476 1.17 11.61 -31.01
CA ASP A 476 0.67 10.40 -31.70
C ASP A 476 0.67 9.11 -30.86
N ASN A 477 0.49 9.24 -29.53
CA ASN A 477 0.54 8.16 -28.52
C ASN A 477 1.93 7.53 -28.33
N SER A 478 3.00 8.21 -28.68
CA SER A 478 4.39 7.85 -28.40
C SER A 478 4.73 8.06 -26.91
N PHE A 479 5.98 7.78 -26.54
CA PHE A 479 6.47 8.02 -25.18
C PHE A 479 6.63 9.51 -24.87
N GLY A 480 6.16 9.94 -23.71
CA GLY A 480 6.23 11.32 -23.22
C GLY A 480 7.51 11.60 -22.44
N PHE A 481 8.68 11.53 -23.06
CA PHE A 481 9.98 11.77 -22.39
C PHE A 481 10.16 13.21 -21.87
N GLU A 482 9.27 14.13 -22.23
CA GLU A 482 9.24 15.50 -21.74
C GLU A 482 8.62 15.63 -20.31
N LEU A 483 7.96 14.57 -19.81
CA LEU A 483 7.40 14.57 -18.49
C LEU A 483 8.50 14.70 -17.44
N LYS A 484 8.24 15.51 -16.41
CA LYS A 484 9.15 15.76 -15.28
C LYS A 484 8.71 14.98 -14.05
N PRO A 485 9.63 14.71 -13.11
CA PRO A 485 9.25 14.22 -11.80
C PRO A 485 8.43 15.27 -11.03
N ALA A 486 7.43 14.81 -10.29
CA ALA A 486 6.80 15.65 -9.28
C ALA A 486 7.71 15.74 -8.05
N THR A 487 7.85 16.94 -7.50
CA THR A 487 8.64 17.17 -6.29
C THR A 487 7.76 17.73 -5.18
N SER A 488 7.95 17.26 -3.95
CA SER A 488 7.19 17.71 -2.80
C SER A 488 8.08 18.27 -1.70
N GLU A 489 7.60 19.28 -1.01
CA GLU A 489 8.17 19.78 0.24
C GLU A 489 7.18 19.49 1.36
N GLN A 490 7.66 18.84 2.42
CA GLN A 490 6.84 18.34 3.51
C GLN A 490 7.33 18.88 4.85
N ILE A 491 6.40 19.34 5.68
CA ILE A 491 6.63 19.73 7.07
C ILE A 491 5.64 18.95 7.94
N GLU A 492 6.13 18.38 9.03
CA GLU A 492 5.31 17.69 10.02
C GLU A 492 5.72 18.13 11.43
N ILE A 493 4.73 18.35 12.28
CA ILE A 493 4.90 18.60 13.72
C ILE A 493 3.96 17.64 14.43
N GLY A 494 4.44 16.98 15.48
CA GLY A 494 3.58 16.06 16.21
C GLY A 494 3.99 15.84 17.65
N LEU A 495 3.18 15.04 18.31
CA LEU A 495 3.44 14.55 19.65
C LEU A 495 3.17 13.06 19.77
N LYS A 496 3.89 12.41 20.66
CA LYS A 496 3.69 11.03 21.09
C LYS A 496 3.56 11.02 22.60
N ALA A 497 2.45 10.48 23.11
CA ALA A 497 2.16 10.47 24.53
C ALA A 497 1.77 9.07 25.02
N ARG A 498 2.25 8.71 26.20
CA ARG A 498 1.80 7.57 26.98
C ARG A 498 0.90 8.09 28.09
N LEU A 499 -0.42 7.95 27.88
CA LEU A 499 -1.43 8.60 28.77
C LEU A 499 -1.70 7.80 30.04
N ALA A 500 -1.44 6.48 30.01
CA ALA A 500 -1.57 5.56 31.13
C ALA A 500 -0.67 4.35 30.87
N GLN A 501 -0.64 3.38 31.81
CA GLN A 501 0.22 2.20 31.72
C GLN A 501 0.13 1.43 30.38
N ALA A 502 -1.01 1.53 29.69
CA ALA A 502 -1.27 0.78 28.48
C ALA A 502 -2.05 1.59 27.42
N THR A 503 -1.91 2.92 27.43
CA THR A 503 -2.55 3.80 26.44
C THR A 503 -1.52 4.69 25.77
N SER A 504 -1.41 4.59 24.43
CA SER A 504 -0.56 5.43 23.61
C SER A 504 -1.39 6.34 22.71
N LEU A 505 -0.93 7.57 22.53
CA LEU A 505 -1.50 8.58 21.63
C LEU A 505 -0.42 9.12 20.73
N GLN A 506 -0.69 9.18 19.44
CA GLN A 506 0.11 9.89 18.46
C GLN A 506 -0.77 10.93 17.76
N LEU A 507 -0.27 12.17 17.65
CA LEU A 507 -0.90 13.25 16.93
C LEU A 507 0.12 13.87 15.99
N ALA A 508 -0.26 14.10 14.73
CA ALA A 508 0.55 14.77 13.73
C ALA A 508 -0.25 15.85 13.00
N LEU A 509 0.37 16.98 12.78
CA LEU A 509 -0.07 18.04 11.89
C LEU A 509 0.93 18.14 10.75
N PHE A 510 0.45 18.18 9.51
CA PHE A 510 1.33 18.24 8.35
C PHE A 510 0.86 19.24 7.30
N GLN A 511 1.81 19.75 6.55
CA GLN A 511 1.61 20.43 5.28
C GLN A 511 2.56 19.88 4.25
N ILE A 512 2.03 19.67 3.03
CA ILE A 512 2.77 19.19 1.88
C ILE A 512 2.41 20.07 0.70
N ASP A 513 3.41 20.66 0.09
CA ASP A 513 3.31 21.40 -1.17
C ASP A 513 4.00 20.57 -2.26
N THR A 514 3.33 20.34 -3.41
CA THR A 514 3.88 19.59 -4.53
C THR A 514 3.88 20.43 -5.79
N ASP A 515 5.01 20.44 -6.47
CA ASP A 515 5.20 21.07 -7.78
C ASP A 515 5.27 20.00 -8.87
N ASP A 516 4.91 20.38 -10.11
CA ASP A 516 4.94 19.53 -11.30
C ASP A 516 4.15 18.20 -11.12
N GLU A 517 3.04 18.23 -10.33
CA GLU A 517 2.23 17.03 -10.12
C GLU A 517 1.68 16.51 -11.45
N LEU A 518 1.84 15.19 -11.66
CA LEU A 518 1.35 14.51 -12.85
C LEU A 518 -0.17 14.39 -12.80
N VAL A 519 -0.83 14.91 -13.83
CA VAL A 519 -2.29 14.87 -13.98
C VAL A 519 -2.66 14.37 -15.36
N VAL A 520 -3.88 13.88 -15.51
CA VAL A 520 -4.39 13.47 -16.82
C VAL A 520 -4.58 14.73 -17.69
N GLU A 521 -3.91 14.79 -18.84
CA GLU A 521 -4.13 15.82 -19.87
C GLU A 521 -5.39 15.52 -20.66
N SER A 522 -5.52 14.26 -21.10
CA SER A 522 -6.68 13.77 -21.85
C SER A 522 -6.86 12.27 -21.68
N ALA A 523 -8.10 11.80 -21.76
CA ALA A 523 -8.45 10.38 -21.70
C ALA A 523 -9.38 10.03 -22.87
N ASN A 524 -8.81 9.47 -23.94
CA ASN A 524 -9.51 9.15 -25.18
C ASN A 524 -9.14 7.75 -25.69
N GLY A 525 -10.08 7.05 -26.32
CA GLY A 525 -9.82 5.75 -26.92
C GLY A 525 -9.29 4.69 -25.95
N GLY A 526 -9.63 4.82 -24.64
CA GLY A 526 -9.17 3.91 -23.59
C GLY A 526 -7.70 4.11 -23.15
N ARG A 527 -7.08 5.24 -23.53
CA ARG A 527 -5.73 5.64 -23.13
C ARG A 527 -5.75 7.01 -22.47
N SER A 528 -4.94 7.19 -21.43
CA SER A 528 -4.74 8.48 -20.78
C SER A 528 -3.36 9.03 -21.13
N ARG A 529 -3.32 10.31 -21.49
CA ARG A 529 -2.10 11.10 -21.62
C ARG A 529 -1.92 11.90 -20.34
N PHE A 530 -0.67 12.09 -19.93
CA PHE A 530 -0.32 12.80 -18.72
C PHE A 530 0.45 14.08 -19.01
N GLN A 531 0.38 15.03 -18.10
CA GLN A 531 1.10 16.30 -18.14
C GLN A 531 1.55 16.73 -16.75
N ASN A 532 2.60 17.53 -16.66
CA ASN A 532 3.00 18.24 -15.46
C ASN A 532 2.31 19.61 -15.42
N ALA A 533 1.14 19.70 -14.88
CA ALA A 533 0.37 20.94 -14.92
C ALA A 533 -0.03 21.44 -13.54
N ALA A 534 -0.05 20.59 -12.53
CA ALA A 534 -0.63 20.91 -11.25
C ALA A 534 0.41 21.28 -10.20
N GLN A 535 0.08 22.32 -9.43
CA GLN A 535 0.65 22.54 -8.11
C GLN A 535 -0.44 22.21 -7.09
N THR A 536 -0.10 21.42 -6.08
CA THR A 536 -1.07 20.99 -5.08
C THR A 536 -0.60 21.32 -3.66
N ARG A 537 -1.58 21.43 -2.77
CA ARG A 537 -1.33 21.58 -1.34
C ARG A 537 -2.20 20.62 -0.55
N ARG A 538 -1.57 19.93 0.40
CA ARG A 538 -2.21 19.03 1.33
C ARG A 538 -1.92 19.48 2.75
N ARG A 539 -2.95 19.68 3.57
CA ARG A 539 -2.86 20.02 4.99
C ARG A 539 -3.73 19.06 5.77
N GLY A 540 -3.21 18.56 6.87
CA GLY A 540 -4.00 17.59 7.62
C GLY A 540 -3.57 17.40 9.05
N LEU A 541 -4.45 16.66 9.74
CA LEU A 541 -4.29 16.18 11.10
C LEU A 541 -4.50 14.68 11.10
N GLU A 542 -3.62 13.96 11.77
CA GLU A 542 -3.70 12.53 12.02
C GLU A 542 -3.67 12.27 13.52
N LEU A 543 -4.50 11.35 13.98
CA LEU A 543 -4.54 10.89 15.37
C LEU A 543 -4.62 9.36 15.39
N ALA A 544 -3.74 8.73 16.15
CA ALA A 544 -3.82 7.33 16.53
C ALA A 544 -3.89 7.19 18.05
N LEU A 545 -4.84 6.40 18.52
CA LEU A 545 -4.97 6.03 19.94
C LEU A 545 -5.06 4.51 20.02
N GLU A 546 -4.18 3.92 20.81
CA GLU A 546 -4.19 2.50 21.14
C GLU A 546 -4.28 2.37 22.66
N SER A 547 -5.22 1.58 23.14
CA SER A 547 -5.47 1.45 24.59
C SER A 547 -5.84 0.02 24.96
N ARG A 548 -5.19 -0.50 25.99
CA ARG A 548 -5.66 -1.66 26.73
C ARG A 548 -6.52 -1.15 27.89
N LEU A 549 -7.83 -1.13 27.68
CA LEU A 549 -8.80 -0.62 28.67
C LEU A 549 -8.90 -1.52 29.90
N SER A 550 -8.65 -2.82 29.73
CA SER A 550 -8.49 -3.83 30.79
C SER A 550 -7.65 -4.98 30.27
N ASP A 551 -7.38 -5.99 31.09
CA ASP A 551 -6.64 -7.20 30.68
C ASP A 551 -7.33 -7.96 29.54
N THR A 552 -8.64 -7.77 29.37
CA THR A 552 -9.46 -8.46 28.37
C THR A 552 -10.01 -7.56 27.28
N LEU A 553 -9.86 -6.22 27.38
CA LEU A 553 -10.50 -5.27 26.46
C LEU A 553 -9.47 -4.30 25.87
N ARG A 554 -9.37 -4.26 24.53
CA ARG A 554 -8.52 -3.34 23.78
C ARG A 554 -9.37 -2.43 22.91
N ALA A 555 -8.92 -1.20 22.72
CA ALA A 555 -9.54 -0.22 21.85
C ALA A 555 -8.47 0.44 20.95
N ASN A 556 -8.75 0.53 19.67
CA ASN A 556 -7.93 1.23 18.69
C ASN A 556 -8.77 2.30 18.00
N LEU A 557 -8.20 3.48 17.78
CA LEU A 557 -8.84 4.58 17.07
C LEU A 557 -7.81 5.24 16.14
N ALA A 558 -8.20 5.43 14.88
CA ALA A 558 -7.43 6.21 13.91
C ALA A 558 -8.34 7.26 13.27
N TYR A 559 -7.95 8.51 13.34
CA TYR A 559 -8.66 9.62 12.70
C TYR A 559 -7.73 10.41 11.79
N THR A 560 -8.24 10.77 10.63
CA THR A 560 -7.57 11.67 9.70
C THR A 560 -8.52 12.73 9.21
N GLN A 561 -8.03 13.97 9.20
CA GLN A 561 -8.66 15.07 8.48
C GLN A 561 -7.63 15.66 7.52
N ILE A 562 -7.98 15.81 6.26
CA ILE A 562 -7.11 16.35 5.22
C ILE A 562 -7.87 17.32 4.32
N ASP A 563 -7.27 18.46 4.04
CA ASP A 563 -7.65 19.37 2.97
C ASP A 563 -6.57 19.28 1.88
N ALA A 564 -6.96 18.75 0.71
CA ALA A 564 -6.07 18.52 -0.42
C ALA A 564 -6.65 19.19 -1.66
N THR A 565 -5.97 20.23 -2.14
CA THR A 565 -6.48 21.11 -3.20
C THR A 565 -5.41 21.49 -4.21
N TYR A 566 -5.85 21.84 -5.41
CA TYR A 566 -5.00 22.48 -6.41
C TYR A 566 -4.68 23.90 -5.98
N SER A 567 -3.41 24.26 -5.90
CA SER A 567 -2.94 25.62 -5.58
C SER A 567 -2.77 26.51 -6.82
N LYS A 568 -2.81 25.90 -8.02
CA LYS A 568 -2.79 26.58 -9.33
C LYS A 568 -3.77 25.92 -10.29
N GLY A 569 -4.46 26.72 -11.11
CA GLY A 569 -5.36 26.23 -12.16
C GLY A 569 -4.58 25.65 -13.36
N PHE A 570 -5.19 24.72 -14.08
CA PHE A 570 -4.67 24.08 -15.28
C PHE A 570 -5.81 23.56 -16.16
N THR A 571 -5.50 23.03 -17.36
CA THR A 571 -6.51 22.43 -18.25
C THR A 571 -6.35 20.91 -18.27
N SER A 572 -7.45 20.18 -18.15
CA SER A 572 -7.54 18.72 -18.25
C SER A 572 -8.78 18.31 -19.02
N ASN A 573 -8.65 17.38 -19.97
CA ASN A 573 -9.75 16.93 -20.84
C ASN A 573 -10.52 18.08 -21.50
N GLY A 574 -9.83 19.17 -21.86
CA GLY A 574 -10.46 20.37 -22.44
C GLY A 574 -11.24 21.24 -21.46
N SER A 575 -11.28 20.89 -20.17
CA SER A 575 -11.92 21.64 -19.11
C SER A 575 -10.91 22.42 -18.28
N GLN A 576 -11.26 23.67 -17.91
CA GLN A 576 -10.47 24.46 -16.99
C GLN A 576 -10.66 23.94 -15.58
N ILE A 577 -9.57 23.57 -14.91
CA ILE A 577 -9.50 23.18 -13.51
C ILE A 577 -9.12 24.39 -12.69
N GLU A 578 -9.96 24.77 -11.75
CA GLU A 578 -9.76 25.98 -10.97
C GLU A 578 -8.87 25.74 -9.76
N LYS A 579 -8.10 26.78 -9.38
CA LYS A 579 -7.42 26.81 -8.09
C LYS A 579 -8.46 26.66 -6.97
N GLY A 580 -8.18 25.77 -6.01
CA GLY A 580 -9.07 25.48 -4.88
C GLY A 580 -9.96 24.26 -5.10
N ASN A 581 -10.01 23.68 -6.32
CA ASN A 581 -10.66 22.38 -6.52
C ASN A 581 -9.96 21.32 -5.69
N HIS A 582 -10.76 20.42 -5.12
CA HIS A 582 -10.23 19.28 -4.34
C HIS A 582 -9.59 18.24 -5.25
N LEU A 583 -8.52 17.64 -4.77
CA LEU A 583 -7.92 16.49 -5.43
C LEU A 583 -8.88 15.30 -5.34
N PRO A 584 -9.20 14.64 -6.47
CA PRO A 584 -10.11 13.51 -6.47
C PRO A 584 -9.49 12.26 -5.82
N GLY A 585 -10.37 11.36 -5.35
CA GLY A 585 -9.96 10.11 -4.69
C GLY A 585 -9.53 10.26 -3.23
N ILE A 586 -9.53 11.49 -2.69
CA ILE A 586 -9.09 11.79 -1.32
C ILE A 586 -10.30 12.16 -0.45
N PRO A 587 -10.64 11.34 0.56
CA PRO A 587 -11.68 11.71 1.53
C PRO A 587 -11.15 12.79 2.49
N ALA A 588 -11.94 13.83 2.70
CA ALA A 588 -11.57 14.89 3.64
C ALA A 588 -11.48 14.40 5.10
N ARG A 589 -12.19 13.32 5.44
CA ARG A 589 -12.18 12.73 6.78
C ARG A 589 -12.29 11.21 6.70
N THR A 590 -11.49 10.52 7.51
CA THR A 590 -11.61 9.09 7.78
C THR A 590 -11.58 8.85 9.28
N LEU A 591 -12.33 7.86 9.73
CA LEU A 591 -12.31 7.39 11.10
C LEU A 591 -12.38 5.87 11.10
N TYR A 592 -11.44 5.23 11.77
CA TYR A 592 -11.45 3.81 12.11
C TYR A 592 -11.54 3.68 13.62
N GLY A 593 -12.33 2.73 14.09
CA GLY A 593 -12.40 2.35 15.49
C GLY A 593 -12.57 0.84 15.62
N GLU A 594 -11.87 0.24 16.55
CA GLU A 594 -12.00 -1.18 16.89
C GLU A 594 -12.11 -1.33 18.39
N LEU A 595 -13.02 -2.20 18.82
CA LEU A 595 -13.14 -2.67 20.19
C LEU A 595 -13.02 -4.20 20.16
N ALA A 596 -11.92 -4.73 20.71
CA ALA A 596 -11.62 -6.15 20.77
C ALA A 596 -11.71 -6.64 22.23
N TRP A 597 -12.46 -7.70 22.46
CA TRP A 597 -12.72 -8.27 23.77
C TRP A 597 -12.40 -9.76 23.82
N GLN A 598 -11.57 -10.15 24.78
CA GLN A 598 -11.17 -11.54 25.06
C GLN A 598 -11.57 -11.91 26.48
N PRO A 599 -12.87 -12.23 26.73
CA PRO A 599 -13.38 -12.49 28.08
C PRO A 599 -12.78 -13.72 28.77
N VAL A 600 -12.40 -14.73 27.98
CA VAL A 600 -11.79 -15.97 28.46
C VAL A 600 -10.72 -16.42 27.45
N GLU A 601 -9.78 -17.23 27.92
CA GLU A 601 -8.81 -17.89 27.04
C GLU A 601 -9.54 -18.73 25.96
N GLY A 602 -9.06 -18.65 24.72
CA GLY A 602 -9.64 -19.38 23.58
C GLY A 602 -10.89 -18.75 22.98
N PHE A 603 -11.41 -17.63 23.47
CA PHE A 603 -12.51 -16.90 22.83
C PHE A 603 -12.20 -15.41 22.75
N SER A 604 -12.32 -14.85 21.55
CA SER A 604 -12.22 -13.41 21.30
C SER A 604 -13.31 -12.92 20.35
N THR A 605 -13.73 -11.68 20.53
CA THR A 605 -14.68 -11.01 19.62
C THR A 605 -14.28 -9.56 19.44
N ALA A 606 -14.59 -8.99 18.27
CA ALA A 606 -14.33 -7.58 17.99
C ALA A 606 -15.43 -6.96 17.14
N VAL A 607 -15.61 -5.66 17.33
CA VAL A 607 -16.41 -4.79 16.45
C VAL A 607 -15.49 -3.74 15.85
N GLU A 608 -15.52 -3.61 14.55
CA GLU A 608 -14.80 -2.59 13.78
C GLU A 608 -15.80 -1.59 13.20
N GLY A 609 -15.45 -0.30 13.22
CA GLY A 609 -16.19 0.77 12.56
C GLY A 609 -15.28 1.55 11.62
N LEU A 610 -15.71 1.78 10.40
CA LEU A 610 -15.02 2.60 9.41
C LEU A 610 -15.96 3.68 8.89
N TYR A 611 -15.57 4.95 9.03
CA TYR A 611 -16.22 6.08 8.38
C TYR A 611 -15.31 6.70 7.33
N ARG A 612 -15.89 7.04 6.19
CA ARG A 612 -15.23 7.79 5.11
C ARG A 612 -16.17 8.90 4.62
N SER A 613 -15.63 10.13 4.53
CA SER A 613 -16.39 11.23 3.90
C SER A 613 -16.53 11.03 2.39
N GLN A 614 -17.34 11.85 1.74
CA GLN A 614 -17.50 11.83 0.28
C GLN A 614 -16.16 11.99 -0.45
N LEU A 615 -16.10 11.46 -1.68
CA LEU A 615 -14.96 11.54 -2.58
C LEU A 615 -15.34 12.27 -3.86
N TYR A 616 -14.52 13.23 -4.30
CA TYR A 616 -14.54 13.72 -5.67
C TYR A 616 -13.94 12.66 -6.59
N VAL A 617 -14.46 12.53 -7.81
CA VAL A 617 -14.09 11.46 -8.74
C VAL A 617 -13.30 11.96 -9.95
N GLU A 618 -13.22 13.28 -10.14
CA GLU A 618 -12.46 13.93 -11.22
C GLU A 618 -12.05 15.35 -10.81
N ASP A 619 -11.13 15.96 -11.58
CA ASP A 619 -10.41 17.19 -11.22
C ASP A 619 -11.28 18.44 -11.23
N SER A 620 -12.30 18.50 -12.09
CA SER A 620 -13.19 19.68 -12.16
C SER A 620 -14.16 19.77 -10.98
N ASN A 621 -14.30 18.69 -10.21
CA ASN A 621 -15.24 18.55 -9.08
C ASN A 621 -16.72 18.74 -9.48
N THR A 622 -17.08 18.57 -10.75
CA THR A 622 -18.44 18.75 -11.28
C THR A 622 -19.23 17.46 -11.32
N ALA A 623 -18.56 16.32 -11.49
CA ALA A 623 -19.19 15.01 -11.47
C ALA A 623 -19.78 14.67 -10.09
N LYS A 624 -20.77 13.78 -10.07
CA LYS A 624 -21.36 13.30 -8.83
C LYS A 624 -20.29 12.67 -7.92
N THR A 625 -20.17 13.14 -6.69
CA THR A 625 -19.24 12.57 -5.70
C THR A 625 -19.67 11.16 -5.28
N ALA A 626 -18.73 10.28 -4.97
CA ALA A 626 -19.02 9.06 -4.22
C ALA A 626 -19.46 9.44 -2.80
N PRO A 627 -20.67 9.02 -2.34
CA PRO A 627 -21.21 9.44 -1.07
C PRO A 627 -20.39 9.00 0.14
N SER A 628 -20.48 9.75 1.24
CA SER A 628 -19.94 9.33 2.53
C SER A 628 -20.67 8.09 3.05
N HIS A 629 -19.94 7.24 3.78
CA HIS A 629 -20.50 6.04 4.39
C HIS A 629 -19.82 5.69 5.71
N ALA A 630 -20.54 4.91 6.52
CA ALA A 630 -20.02 4.26 7.71
C ALA A 630 -20.35 2.77 7.63
N LEU A 631 -19.36 1.94 7.85
CA LEU A 631 -19.48 0.48 7.86
C LEU A 631 -19.13 -0.04 9.25
N PHE A 632 -19.83 -1.08 9.67
CA PHE A 632 -19.52 -1.81 10.89
C PHE A 632 -19.35 -3.29 10.56
N ASN A 633 -18.29 -3.88 11.11
CA ASN A 633 -18.01 -5.30 10.97
C ASN A 633 -17.97 -5.92 12.36
N TRP A 634 -18.33 -7.17 12.45
CA TRP A 634 -18.24 -7.96 13.68
C TRP A 634 -17.54 -9.28 13.40
N GLN A 635 -16.74 -9.75 14.37
CA GLN A 635 -16.07 -11.04 14.30
C GLN A 635 -16.05 -11.73 15.65
N ALA A 636 -16.03 -13.07 15.62
CA ALA A 636 -15.80 -13.93 16.77
C ALA A 636 -14.83 -15.05 16.39
N ARG A 637 -13.94 -15.39 17.30
CA ARG A 637 -12.96 -16.46 17.13
C ARG A 637 -12.98 -17.39 18.33
N PHE A 638 -12.85 -18.67 18.05
CA PHE A 638 -12.66 -19.72 19.04
C PHE A 638 -11.35 -20.45 18.76
N GLU A 639 -10.57 -20.69 19.81
CA GLU A 639 -9.36 -21.50 19.82
C GLU A 639 -9.47 -22.58 20.90
N GLN A 640 -9.24 -23.83 20.52
CA GLN A 640 -9.34 -24.97 21.42
C GLN A 640 -8.09 -25.83 21.29
N LYS A 641 -7.45 -26.12 22.43
CA LYS A 641 -6.24 -26.97 22.49
C LYS A 641 -6.59 -28.35 23.04
N ALA A 642 -6.15 -29.38 22.32
CA ALA A 642 -6.34 -30.79 22.72
C ALA A 642 -5.03 -31.58 22.47
N GLY A 643 -4.14 -31.60 23.47
CA GLY A 643 -2.80 -32.16 23.32
C GLY A 643 -1.98 -31.40 22.29
N ALA A 644 -1.45 -32.09 21.29
CA ALA A 644 -0.70 -31.48 20.19
C ALA A 644 -1.57 -30.78 19.13
N LEU A 645 -2.90 -30.86 19.23
CA LEU A 645 -3.83 -30.25 18.28
C LEU A 645 -4.35 -28.92 18.80
N THR A 646 -4.39 -27.90 17.91
CA THR A 646 -5.10 -26.64 18.12
C THR A 646 -6.15 -26.49 17.02
N PHE A 647 -7.40 -26.25 17.42
CA PHE A 647 -8.52 -25.99 16.51
C PHE A 647 -8.86 -24.51 16.55
N ASN A 648 -8.96 -23.88 15.40
CA ASN A 648 -9.36 -22.48 15.25
C ASN A 648 -10.67 -22.39 14.47
N GLN A 649 -11.62 -21.59 14.93
CA GLN A 649 -12.83 -21.27 14.20
C GLN A 649 -13.02 -19.76 14.18
N VAL A 650 -13.50 -19.24 13.07
CA VAL A 650 -13.77 -17.82 12.85
C VAL A 650 -15.15 -17.64 12.27
N LEU A 651 -15.88 -16.68 12.80
CA LEU A 651 -17.11 -16.16 12.22
C LEU A 651 -16.94 -14.65 12.08
N ARG A 652 -17.24 -14.14 10.89
CA ARG A 652 -17.20 -12.69 10.62
C ARG A 652 -18.42 -12.27 9.81
N ILE A 653 -18.92 -11.07 10.09
CA ILE A 653 -19.95 -10.39 9.31
C ILE A 653 -19.42 -9.02 8.95
N ASP A 654 -19.21 -8.78 7.66
CA ASP A 654 -18.88 -7.48 7.13
C ASP A 654 -20.14 -6.70 6.76
N ASN A 655 -20.05 -5.37 6.87
CA ASN A 655 -21.17 -4.47 6.61
C ASN A 655 -22.44 -4.87 7.38
N LEU A 656 -22.31 -5.00 8.69
CA LEU A 656 -23.35 -5.51 9.62
C LEU A 656 -24.71 -4.80 9.44
N LEU A 657 -24.69 -3.51 9.09
CA LEU A 657 -25.89 -2.68 8.92
C LEU A 657 -26.44 -2.71 7.49
N ASP A 658 -25.86 -3.52 6.59
CA ASP A 658 -26.27 -3.68 5.21
C ASP A 658 -26.31 -2.34 4.43
N ARG A 659 -25.28 -1.53 4.60
CA ARG A 659 -25.21 -0.20 4.01
C ARG A 659 -24.79 -0.28 2.55
N GLU A 660 -25.53 0.36 1.66
CA GLU A 660 -25.07 0.60 0.30
C GLU A 660 -23.96 1.66 0.29
N TYR A 661 -22.83 1.38 -0.38
CA TYR A 661 -21.71 2.29 -0.46
C TYR A 661 -20.89 2.11 -1.75
N ILE A 662 -20.04 3.08 -2.05
CA ILE A 662 -19.01 2.96 -3.10
C ILE A 662 -17.71 2.54 -2.41
N GLY A 663 -17.21 1.37 -2.78
CA GLY A 663 -15.99 0.77 -2.18
C GLY A 663 -14.73 1.47 -2.64
N SER A 664 -14.65 1.82 -3.92
CA SER A 664 -13.53 2.55 -4.53
C SER A 664 -14.00 3.44 -5.68
N VAL A 665 -13.11 4.34 -6.11
CA VAL A 665 -13.35 5.21 -7.26
C VAL A 665 -12.19 5.13 -8.25
N ILE A 666 -12.51 5.10 -9.54
CA ILE A 666 -11.54 5.24 -10.64
C ILE A 666 -11.49 6.71 -11.00
N VAL A 667 -10.41 7.37 -10.60
CA VAL A 667 -10.26 8.82 -10.76
C VAL A 667 -10.06 9.18 -12.23
N GLY A 668 -10.89 10.09 -12.73
CA GLY A 668 -10.72 10.68 -14.06
C GLY A 668 -10.99 9.72 -15.23
N ASP A 669 -11.79 8.65 -15.05
CA ASP A 669 -12.16 7.76 -16.16
C ASP A 669 -12.87 8.54 -17.30
N GLY A 670 -12.32 8.48 -18.50
CA GLY A 670 -12.80 9.26 -19.64
C GLY A 670 -14.22 8.91 -20.13
N ASN A 671 -14.79 7.80 -19.66
CA ASN A 671 -16.15 7.35 -19.97
C ASN A 671 -17.13 7.61 -18.80
N GLY A 672 -16.69 8.29 -17.72
CA GLY A 672 -17.51 8.58 -16.55
C GLY A 672 -17.82 7.36 -15.67
N ARG A 673 -17.11 6.25 -15.86
CA ARG A 673 -17.25 5.00 -15.08
C ARG A 673 -16.42 5.06 -13.81
N TYR A 674 -16.71 6.04 -12.97
CA TYR A 674 -15.91 6.34 -11.78
C TYR A 674 -16.14 5.40 -10.61
N TYR A 675 -17.29 4.69 -10.55
CA TYR A 675 -17.74 4.07 -9.31
C TYR A 675 -17.57 2.55 -9.32
N GLU A 676 -17.00 2.03 -8.24
CA GLU A 676 -16.93 0.60 -7.94
C GLU A 676 -17.74 0.35 -6.66
N PRO A 677 -19.00 -0.16 -6.78
CA PRO A 677 -19.82 -0.44 -5.61
C PRO A 677 -19.22 -1.49 -4.69
N GLY A 678 -19.28 -1.23 -3.38
CA GLY A 678 -18.90 -2.19 -2.36
C GLY A 678 -20.01 -3.18 -2.06
N PRO A 679 -19.68 -4.35 -1.45
CA PRO A 679 -20.60 -5.44 -1.19
C PRO A 679 -21.62 -5.07 -0.11
N GLU A 680 -22.80 -5.67 -0.20
CA GLU A 680 -23.82 -5.73 0.82
C GLU A 680 -23.29 -6.50 2.05
N ARG A 681 -24.14 -6.76 3.05
CA ARG A 681 -23.76 -7.59 4.19
C ARG A 681 -23.22 -8.93 3.72
N ALA A 682 -22.01 -9.25 4.14
CA ALA A 682 -21.31 -10.48 3.77
C ALA A 682 -20.89 -11.26 5.02
N TRP A 683 -21.03 -12.58 4.95
CA TRP A 683 -20.57 -13.48 6.00
C TRP A 683 -19.27 -14.17 5.59
N TYR A 684 -18.48 -14.55 6.58
CA TYR A 684 -17.27 -15.34 6.44
C TYR A 684 -17.19 -16.33 7.60
N VAL A 685 -16.92 -17.59 7.30
CA VAL A 685 -16.71 -18.68 8.26
C VAL A 685 -15.43 -19.40 7.92
N GLY A 686 -14.55 -19.57 8.90
CA GLY A 686 -13.30 -20.31 8.76
C GLY A 686 -13.13 -21.35 9.85
N ALA A 687 -12.45 -22.45 9.51
CA ALA A 687 -12.02 -23.47 10.43
C ALA A 687 -10.60 -23.91 10.10
N GLY A 688 -9.77 -24.11 11.13
CA GLY A 688 -8.40 -24.58 10.99
C GLY A 688 -8.04 -25.62 12.04
N VAL A 689 -7.10 -26.47 11.67
CA VAL A 689 -6.47 -27.40 12.59
C VAL A 689 -4.96 -27.30 12.44
N GLN A 690 -4.27 -27.18 13.57
CA GLN A 690 -2.82 -27.19 13.66
C GLN A 690 -2.37 -28.37 14.51
N TYR A 691 -1.38 -29.09 14.05
CA TYR A 691 -0.66 -30.11 14.80
C TYR A 691 0.76 -29.65 15.09
N GLN A 692 1.13 -29.67 16.35
CA GLN A 692 2.51 -29.34 16.79
C GLN A 692 3.23 -30.64 17.12
N PHE A 693 4.40 -30.82 16.52
CA PHE A 693 5.27 -31.95 16.82
C PHE A 693 6.02 -31.71 18.15
N ASP A 694 6.45 -32.81 18.79
CA ASP A 694 7.24 -32.74 20.03
C ASP A 694 8.63 -32.16 19.79
#